data_e935b129c15a2969cb9e08275ea53520
#
_entry.id   e935b129c15a2969cb9e08275ea53520
#
_cell.length_a   1.000
_cell.length_b   1.000
_cell.length_c   1.000
_cell.angle_alpha   90.00
_cell.angle_beta   90.00
_cell.angle_gamma   90.00
#
_symmetry.space_group_name_H-M   'P 1'
#
loop_
_entity.id
_entity.type
_entity.pdbx_description
1 polymer ?
#
loop_
_entity_poly.entity_id
_entity_poly.type
_entity_poly.pdbx_seq_one_letter_code
_entity_poly.pdbx_strand_id
1 'polypeptide(L)'
;MTKKQLAPKLEELFASNPGKTLSFKDIFRSLHLDTHPLKMLAIDIMEEMAWDDFITRVTDNSYQLNMKGQVQEGVFQRKTNGKNSIMPDDSDKPIFVAERNSMWALTGDRVRFACMARRKNHIKEAQVIQILERAKDTFVGRLSFDHDLCTLISPSNVLANSIIIPRRKLKGGKDGDNAVVRIVEWPDQDHRNMIGEVVDVLGKAGNNDVEMNTILAQYGLPYKYPKNVEEAAEKISAEITPKDYAEREDFRDVFTCTIDPKDAKDFDDALSIRQLKDGLWEVGVHIADVSHYVTEGSVIDKEAVKRATSIYLVDRTIPMLPERLCNFICSLRPDEEKLAFSVIFNLDEESNVKAYRIVHTVIKSNRRYAYEEVQELLEQNGVVDGTGEPAPAAPKGGYKGENADALIMLDRLAKKLRAARFKNGAVRFDREELHFDVDEKGKPVRCYFKRSKDANKLIEEFMLLANRTVAESVGKVAKGKKPKTLPYRVHDNPDPTKLETLREFVVKFGYKMKTDGTKGALAKSLNTLMSACEGKREQNLIQTVALRAMMKAKYSIHNIGHFGLAFDYYTHFTSPIRRYPDTMVHRLITRYQQGGRSANKEHYEELCEHSSEMEQVAANAERDSIKYKAVEFMSERVGNVYDAHISGIQSYGIYCEIDENHCEGLVPMRDLDDDYYDFDERNYCLVGRRHHNKYQLGDPIRIKVASANLEKKQLDFTLAGDL
;
A
#
# COMPACT_ATOMS: atom_id res chain seq x y z
N MET A 1 47.51 -8.72 -28.98
CA MET A 1 46.06 -8.61 -28.70
C MET A 1 45.31 -9.05 -29.95
N THR A 2 44.34 -9.94 -29.83
CA THR A 2 43.56 -10.44 -30.96
C THR A 2 42.30 -9.58 -31.19
N LYS A 3 41.65 -9.72 -32.36
CA LYS A 3 40.38 -9.03 -32.66
C LYS A 3 39.31 -9.30 -31.60
N LYS A 4 39.22 -10.56 -31.08
CA LYS A 4 38.28 -10.93 -30.00
C LYS A 4 38.55 -10.22 -28.65
N GLN A 5 39.80 -9.81 -28.43
CA GLN A 5 40.20 -9.10 -27.19
C GLN A 5 40.14 -7.59 -27.35
N LEU A 6 40.33 -7.05 -28.56
CA LEU A 6 40.36 -5.61 -28.80
C LEU A 6 38.95 -5.02 -29.04
N ALA A 7 38.06 -5.73 -29.73
CA ALA A 7 36.73 -5.26 -30.03
C ALA A 7 35.89 -4.89 -28.78
N PRO A 8 35.83 -5.71 -27.71
CA PRO A 8 35.13 -5.35 -26.49
C PRO A 8 35.69 -4.10 -25.81
N LYS A 9 37.01 -3.88 -25.86
CA LYS A 9 37.66 -2.71 -25.30
C LYS A 9 37.34 -1.43 -26.05
N LEU A 10 37.23 -1.51 -27.37
CA LEU A 10 36.78 -0.39 -28.21
C LEU A 10 35.30 -0.08 -27.94
N GLU A 11 34.46 -1.09 -27.84
CA GLU A 11 33.05 -0.92 -27.47
C GLU A 11 32.91 -0.22 -26.11
N GLU A 12 33.66 -0.66 -25.10
CA GLU A 12 33.67 -0.07 -23.77
C GLU A 12 34.18 1.38 -23.79
N LEU A 13 35.21 1.67 -24.58
CA LEU A 13 35.76 3.02 -24.74
C LEU A 13 34.71 3.98 -25.32
N PHE A 14 34.01 3.60 -26.39
CA PHE A 14 32.96 4.43 -26.99
C PHE A 14 31.74 4.53 -26.07
N ALA A 15 31.31 3.44 -25.45
CA ALA A 15 30.20 3.42 -24.50
C ALA A 15 30.48 4.25 -23.24
N SER A 16 31.75 4.38 -22.85
CA SER A 16 32.16 5.22 -21.70
C SER A 16 32.33 6.69 -22.04
N ASN A 17 32.27 7.07 -23.31
CA ASN A 17 32.39 8.43 -23.79
C ASN A 17 31.24 8.83 -24.75
N PRO A 18 29.97 8.68 -24.34
CA PRO A 18 28.84 8.99 -25.19
C PRO A 18 28.81 10.48 -25.53
N GLY A 19 28.45 10.80 -26.77
CA GLY A 19 28.41 12.19 -27.24
C GLY A 19 29.78 12.84 -27.50
N LYS A 20 30.89 12.18 -27.14
CA LYS A 20 32.25 12.69 -27.35
C LYS A 20 32.81 12.12 -28.64
N THR A 21 33.35 13.00 -29.50
CA THR A 21 34.11 12.59 -30.67
C THR A 21 35.52 12.17 -30.24
N LEU A 22 35.88 10.90 -30.50
CA LEU A 22 37.20 10.35 -30.19
C LEU A 22 38.05 10.28 -31.46
N SER A 23 39.24 10.92 -31.43
CA SER A 23 40.19 10.79 -32.50
C SER A 23 40.98 9.48 -32.40
N PHE A 24 41.58 9.04 -33.52
CA PHE A 24 42.49 7.88 -33.53
C PHE A 24 43.59 8.04 -32.47
N LYS A 25 44.10 9.25 -32.28
CA LYS A 25 45.12 9.56 -31.26
C LYS A 25 44.62 9.30 -29.85
N ASP A 26 43.37 9.69 -29.54
CA ASP A 26 42.78 9.48 -28.23
C ASP A 26 42.50 7.99 -27.97
N ILE A 27 41.98 7.29 -28.97
CA ILE A 27 41.66 5.85 -28.92
C ILE A 27 42.95 5.02 -28.71
N PHE A 28 44.00 5.31 -29.50
CA PHE A 28 45.25 4.55 -29.39
C PHE A 28 45.93 4.79 -28.05
N ARG A 29 45.87 6.01 -27.51
CA ARG A 29 46.40 6.35 -26.18
C ARG A 29 45.60 5.68 -25.07
N SER A 30 44.29 5.74 -25.13
CA SER A 30 43.42 5.17 -24.08
C SER A 30 43.53 3.63 -23.98
N LEU A 31 43.77 2.95 -25.10
CA LEU A 31 43.88 1.50 -25.14
C LEU A 31 45.34 0.97 -25.23
N HIS A 32 46.31 1.88 -25.07
CA HIS A 32 47.79 1.58 -25.15
C HIS A 32 48.14 0.76 -26.37
N LEU A 33 47.68 1.25 -27.57
CA LEU A 33 47.97 0.61 -28.87
C LEU A 33 49.25 1.17 -29.45
N ASP A 34 50.39 0.65 -29.07
CA ASP A 34 51.71 1.26 -29.41
C ASP A 34 52.25 0.75 -30.75
N THR A 35 51.84 -0.43 -31.21
CA THR A 35 52.37 -1.01 -32.46
C THR A 35 51.48 -0.71 -33.67
N HIS A 36 52.11 -0.56 -34.83
CA HIS A 36 51.39 -0.31 -36.11
C HIS A 36 50.33 -1.42 -36.43
N PRO A 37 50.60 -2.72 -36.27
CA PRO A 37 49.59 -3.74 -36.51
C PRO A 37 48.37 -3.63 -35.59
N LEU A 38 48.54 -3.25 -34.33
CA LEU A 38 47.42 -3.07 -33.38
C LEU A 38 46.56 -1.83 -33.74
N LYS A 39 47.21 -0.77 -34.22
CA LYS A 39 46.49 0.43 -34.71
C LYS A 39 45.63 0.13 -35.90
N MET A 40 46.22 -0.59 -36.89
CA MET A 40 45.43 -1.03 -38.08
C MET A 40 44.29 -1.94 -37.72
N LEU A 41 44.52 -2.93 -36.85
CA LEU A 41 43.44 -3.80 -36.36
C LEU A 41 42.32 -3.01 -35.64
N ALA A 42 42.66 -1.97 -34.87
CA ALA A 42 41.65 -1.11 -34.24
C ALA A 42 40.83 -0.32 -35.28
N ILE A 43 41.50 0.19 -36.36
CA ILE A 43 40.82 0.90 -37.44
C ILE A 43 39.85 -0.05 -38.14
N ASP A 44 40.27 -1.26 -38.51
CA ASP A 44 39.43 -2.27 -39.17
C ASP A 44 38.20 -2.60 -38.32
N ILE A 45 38.38 -2.77 -36.99
CA ILE A 45 37.27 -3.01 -36.07
C ILE A 45 36.32 -1.79 -35.98
N MET A 46 36.84 -0.58 -35.96
CA MET A 46 36.01 0.64 -35.92
C MET A 46 35.24 0.85 -37.24
N GLU A 47 35.80 0.48 -38.38
CA GLU A 47 35.09 0.47 -39.68
C GLU A 47 33.94 -0.55 -39.67
N GLU A 48 34.16 -1.74 -39.12
CA GLU A 48 33.08 -2.72 -38.92
C GLU A 48 32.01 -2.19 -37.94
N MET A 49 32.42 -1.56 -36.84
CA MET A 49 31.50 -0.92 -35.89
C MET A 49 30.67 0.20 -36.52
N ALA A 50 31.27 0.96 -37.45
CA ALA A 50 30.57 1.98 -38.20
C ALA A 50 29.58 1.39 -39.22
N TRP A 51 29.96 0.28 -39.87
CA TRP A 51 29.07 -0.50 -40.76
C TRP A 51 27.88 -1.08 -40.00
N ASP A 52 28.08 -1.51 -38.75
CA ASP A 52 27.04 -2.03 -37.86
C ASP A 52 26.20 -0.91 -37.19
N ASP A 53 26.36 0.38 -37.60
CA ASP A 53 25.72 1.57 -36.99
C ASP A 53 25.99 1.74 -35.48
N PHE A 54 27.04 1.13 -34.94
CA PHE A 54 27.42 1.28 -33.54
C PHE A 54 28.14 2.60 -33.27
N ILE A 55 29.01 3.02 -34.20
CA ILE A 55 29.67 4.35 -34.16
C ILE A 55 29.42 5.05 -35.48
N THR A 56 29.47 6.40 -35.43
CA THR A 56 29.37 7.25 -36.64
C THR A 56 30.71 7.89 -36.87
N ARG A 57 31.21 7.83 -38.12
CA ARG A 57 32.41 8.56 -38.54
C ARG A 57 32.11 10.04 -38.60
N VAL A 58 32.84 10.83 -37.84
CA VAL A 58 32.65 12.30 -37.77
C VAL A 58 33.65 12.99 -38.74
N THR A 59 34.90 12.53 -38.74
CA THR A 59 35.94 12.95 -39.67
C THR A 59 36.72 11.71 -40.09
N ASP A 60 37.67 11.87 -41.04
CA ASP A 60 38.52 10.75 -41.53
C ASP A 60 39.30 10.05 -40.40
N ASN A 61 39.57 10.74 -39.30
CA ASN A 61 40.36 10.25 -38.18
C ASN A 61 39.62 10.25 -36.85
N SER A 62 38.28 10.34 -36.85
CA SER A 62 37.51 10.38 -35.61
C SER A 62 36.14 9.73 -35.75
N TYR A 63 35.72 9.13 -34.66
CA TYR A 63 34.44 8.44 -34.53
C TYR A 63 33.72 8.91 -33.25
N GLN A 64 32.40 8.78 -33.28
CA GLN A 64 31.53 9.04 -32.13
C GLN A 64 30.54 7.89 -32.00
N LEU A 65 30.16 7.55 -30.78
CA LEU A 65 29.09 6.60 -30.53
C LEU A 65 27.82 7.03 -31.27
N ASN A 66 27.18 6.12 -32.00
CA ASN A 66 25.96 6.45 -32.73
C ASN A 66 24.81 6.65 -31.76
N MET A 67 24.34 7.88 -31.61
CA MET A 67 23.23 8.28 -30.73
C MET A 67 21.92 8.54 -31.51
N LYS A 68 21.84 8.08 -32.77
CA LYS A 68 20.65 8.24 -33.64
C LYS A 68 19.51 7.29 -33.26
N GLY A 69 19.26 7.08 -31.95
CA GLY A 69 18.01 6.59 -31.43
C GLY A 69 17.08 7.76 -31.13
N GLN A 70 15.78 7.61 -31.36
CA GLN A 70 14.81 8.61 -30.91
C GLN A 70 15.02 8.89 -29.43
N VAL A 71 15.16 10.18 -29.11
CA VAL A 71 15.17 10.63 -27.71
C VAL A 71 13.77 10.35 -27.15
N GLN A 72 13.72 9.58 -26.08
CA GLN A 72 12.48 9.15 -25.41
C GLN A 72 12.44 9.71 -23.99
N GLU A 73 11.25 9.68 -23.41
CA GLU A 73 11.04 10.02 -22.00
C GLU A 73 10.54 8.78 -21.23
N GLY A 74 10.81 8.77 -19.94
CA GLY A 74 10.40 7.65 -19.08
C GLY A 74 10.80 7.85 -17.63
N VAL A 75 10.47 6.86 -16.80
CA VAL A 75 10.71 6.88 -15.36
C VAL A 75 11.93 6.01 -15.03
N PHE A 76 12.88 6.59 -14.30
CA PHE A 76 14.12 5.93 -13.91
C PHE A 76 13.92 5.08 -12.65
N GLN A 77 14.53 3.90 -12.63
CA GLN A 77 14.59 2.99 -11.48
C GLN A 77 16.04 2.66 -11.15
N ARG A 78 16.50 3.08 -9.99
CA ARG A 78 17.82 2.77 -9.47
C ARG A 78 17.81 1.44 -8.71
N LYS A 79 18.84 0.62 -8.93
CA LYS A 79 19.05 -0.66 -8.21
C LYS A 79 20.38 -0.63 -7.47
N THR A 80 20.42 -1.26 -6.30
CA THR A 80 21.62 -1.33 -5.44
C THR A 80 22.82 -2.02 -6.09
N ASN A 81 22.59 -2.88 -7.08
CA ASN A 81 23.63 -3.58 -7.82
C ASN A 81 24.13 -2.80 -9.05
N GLY A 82 23.74 -1.53 -9.23
CA GLY A 82 24.11 -0.69 -10.37
C GLY A 82 23.47 -1.07 -11.71
N LYS A 83 22.64 -2.10 -11.75
CA LYS A 83 21.85 -2.49 -12.94
C LYS A 83 20.54 -1.72 -12.99
N ASN A 84 20.64 -0.41 -13.20
CA ASN A 84 19.49 0.48 -13.26
C ASN A 84 18.64 0.25 -14.50
N SER A 85 17.43 0.79 -14.52
CA SER A 85 16.53 0.70 -15.68
C SER A 85 15.70 1.97 -15.85
N ILE A 86 15.21 2.19 -17.08
CA ILE A 86 14.20 3.21 -17.38
C ILE A 86 12.98 2.48 -17.92
N MET A 87 11.80 2.84 -17.41
CA MET A 87 10.53 2.45 -18.01
C MET A 87 10.11 3.56 -18.98
N PRO A 88 10.16 3.32 -20.30
CA PRO A 88 9.71 4.31 -21.28
C PRO A 88 8.21 4.56 -21.18
N ASP A 89 7.76 5.78 -21.51
CA ASP A 89 6.33 6.11 -21.49
C ASP A 89 5.52 5.34 -22.55
N ASP A 90 6.17 4.89 -23.61
CA ASP A 90 5.57 4.19 -24.75
C ASP A 90 5.78 2.66 -24.75
N SER A 91 6.32 2.08 -23.68
CA SER A 91 6.67 0.65 -23.61
C SER A 91 6.56 0.09 -22.19
N ASP A 92 6.00 -1.12 -22.09
CA ASP A 92 5.94 -1.88 -20.83
C ASP A 92 7.24 -2.65 -20.51
N LYS A 93 8.29 -2.47 -21.32
CA LYS A 93 9.56 -3.18 -21.13
C LYS A 93 10.65 -2.22 -20.66
N PRO A 94 11.24 -2.48 -19.49
CA PRO A 94 12.32 -1.65 -18.98
C PRO A 94 13.57 -1.76 -19.85
N ILE A 95 14.28 -0.65 -20.03
CA ILE A 95 15.56 -0.58 -20.73
C ILE A 95 16.67 -0.44 -19.69
N PHE A 96 17.72 -1.23 -19.83
CA PHE A 96 18.88 -1.24 -18.93
C PHE A 96 19.68 0.07 -19.04
N VAL A 97 20.15 0.58 -17.87
CA VAL A 97 21.04 1.74 -17.77
C VAL A 97 22.19 1.42 -16.83
N ALA A 98 23.40 1.46 -17.34
CA ALA A 98 24.60 1.34 -16.51
C ALA A 98 24.74 2.55 -15.57
N GLU A 99 25.38 2.36 -14.41
CA GLU A 99 25.56 3.43 -13.42
C GLU A 99 26.21 4.69 -14.03
N ARG A 100 27.24 4.53 -14.82
CA ARG A 100 27.95 5.61 -15.53
C ARG A 100 27.06 6.44 -16.49
N ASN A 101 25.93 5.86 -16.92
CA ASN A 101 24.99 6.46 -17.88
C ASN A 101 23.72 6.97 -17.17
N SER A 102 23.68 6.92 -15.85
CA SER A 102 22.49 7.26 -15.04
C SER A 102 22.31 8.75 -14.80
N MET A 103 23.36 9.59 -15.02
CA MET A 103 23.34 11.02 -14.71
C MET A 103 22.87 11.32 -13.28
N TRP A 104 23.19 10.44 -12.32
CA TRP A 104 22.73 10.48 -10.91
C TRP A 104 21.21 10.57 -10.74
N ALA A 105 20.45 10.03 -11.71
CA ALA A 105 19.01 9.90 -11.57
C ALA A 105 18.66 8.98 -10.40
N LEU A 106 17.59 9.30 -9.69
CA LEU A 106 17.04 8.54 -8.58
C LEU A 106 15.77 7.81 -9.01
N THR A 107 15.38 6.81 -8.24
CA THR A 107 14.12 6.08 -8.50
C THR A 107 12.93 7.02 -8.50
N GLY A 108 12.14 6.97 -9.57
CA GLY A 108 10.96 7.80 -9.79
C GLY A 108 11.25 9.08 -10.58
N ASP A 109 12.53 9.46 -10.79
CA ASP A 109 12.85 10.63 -11.61
C ASP A 109 12.35 10.47 -13.04
N ARG A 110 11.69 11.51 -13.56
CA ARG A 110 11.34 11.59 -14.97
C ARG A 110 12.55 12.04 -15.76
N VAL A 111 12.95 11.22 -16.71
CA VAL A 111 14.20 11.45 -17.45
C VAL A 111 13.96 11.43 -18.96
N ARG A 112 14.78 12.21 -19.66
CA ARG A 112 14.95 12.10 -21.09
C ARG A 112 16.19 11.27 -21.36
N PHE A 113 16.08 10.27 -22.22
CA PHE A 113 17.15 9.32 -22.48
C PHE A 113 17.28 9.00 -23.97
N ALA A 114 18.46 8.54 -24.36
CA ALA A 114 18.69 7.97 -25.68
C ALA A 114 19.10 6.49 -25.55
N CYS A 115 18.60 5.69 -26.46
CA CYS A 115 19.08 4.31 -26.59
C CYS A 115 20.41 4.29 -27.32
N MET A 116 21.39 3.60 -26.75
CA MET A 116 22.67 3.37 -27.41
C MET A 116 22.55 2.36 -28.54
N ALA A 117 23.31 2.54 -29.59
CA ALA A 117 23.37 1.62 -30.71
C ALA A 117 23.72 0.20 -30.23
N ARG A 118 23.07 -0.81 -30.81
CA ARG A 118 23.15 -2.20 -30.36
C ARG A 118 23.96 -3.01 -31.35
N ARG A 119 25.00 -3.70 -30.88
CA ARG A 119 25.60 -4.82 -31.64
C ARG A 119 24.71 -6.05 -31.55
N LYS A 120 24.73 -6.88 -32.61
CA LYS A 120 24.00 -8.14 -32.67
C LYS A 120 24.30 -8.97 -31.41
N ASN A 121 23.27 -9.33 -30.63
CA ASN A 121 23.32 -10.11 -29.38
C ASN A 121 23.65 -9.37 -28.07
N HIS A 122 23.68 -8.05 -28.03
CA HIS A 122 23.83 -7.30 -26.76
C HIS A 122 22.49 -6.78 -26.23
N ILE A 123 22.40 -6.60 -24.90
CA ILE A 123 21.23 -6.02 -24.23
C ILE A 123 21.11 -4.55 -24.66
N LYS A 124 19.90 -4.10 -24.96
CA LYS A 124 19.61 -2.69 -25.25
C LYS A 124 19.96 -1.85 -24.01
N GLU A 125 20.85 -0.89 -24.14
CA GLU A 125 21.30 0.01 -23.07
C GLU A 125 20.88 1.44 -23.40
N ALA A 126 20.47 2.21 -22.38
CA ALA A 126 20.15 3.61 -22.53
C ALA A 126 21.07 4.48 -21.68
N GLN A 127 21.17 5.74 -22.10
CA GLN A 127 21.86 6.81 -21.39
C GLN A 127 20.85 7.91 -21.05
N VAL A 128 20.83 8.34 -19.79
CA VAL A 128 20.10 9.54 -19.37
C VAL A 128 20.81 10.75 -19.93
N ILE A 129 20.06 11.58 -20.66
CA ILE A 129 20.56 12.84 -21.26
C ILE A 129 20.20 14.03 -20.37
N GLN A 130 19.02 13.98 -19.76
CA GLN A 130 18.47 15.04 -18.93
C GLN A 130 17.52 14.49 -17.88
N ILE A 131 17.58 15.04 -16.70
CA ILE A 131 16.54 14.83 -15.69
C ILE A 131 15.52 15.95 -15.88
N LEU A 132 14.29 15.56 -16.22
CA LEU A 132 13.19 16.50 -16.50
C LEU A 132 12.52 16.93 -15.19
N GLU A 133 12.29 15.95 -14.31
CA GLU A 133 11.64 16.17 -13.02
C GLU A 133 12.21 15.21 -11.98
N ARG A 134 12.47 15.73 -10.79
CA ARG A 134 12.89 14.92 -9.66
C ARG A 134 11.66 14.35 -8.94
N ALA A 135 11.64 13.06 -8.70
CA ALA A 135 10.56 12.41 -7.95
C ALA A 135 10.46 12.95 -6.51
N LYS A 136 11.61 13.24 -5.90
CA LYS A 136 11.68 13.91 -4.60
C LYS A 136 13.01 14.62 -4.40
N ASP A 137 12.97 15.67 -3.61
CA ASP A 137 14.13 16.47 -3.21
C ASP A 137 14.49 16.31 -1.72
N THR A 138 13.64 15.58 -0.98
CA THR A 138 13.72 15.48 0.47
C THR A 138 14.00 14.04 0.89
N PHE A 139 14.98 13.87 1.76
CA PHE A 139 15.45 12.58 2.26
C PHE A 139 15.48 12.56 3.78
N VAL A 140 15.29 11.37 4.35
CA VAL A 140 15.29 11.18 5.80
C VAL A 140 16.36 10.17 6.15
N GLY A 141 17.08 10.46 7.22
CA GLY A 141 18.13 9.60 7.71
C GLY A 141 18.76 10.12 9.00
N ARG A 142 19.80 9.45 9.44
CA ARG A 142 20.56 9.82 10.63
C ARG A 142 21.72 10.73 10.25
N LEU A 143 21.88 11.83 10.99
CA LEU A 143 23.04 12.70 10.89
C LEU A 143 24.26 11.99 11.47
N SER A 144 25.35 11.95 10.72
CA SER A 144 26.62 11.40 11.15
C SER A 144 27.72 12.42 10.93
N PHE A 145 28.48 12.67 11.98
CA PHE A 145 29.60 13.62 11.96
C PHE A 145 30.93 12.88 11.93
N ASP A 146 31.73 13.19 10.95
CA ASP A 146 33.14 12.83 10.89
C ASP A 146 33.96 14.13 10.87
N HIS A 147 34.53 14.48 12.03
CA HIS A 147 35.19 15.77 12.28
C HIS A 147 34.29 16.96 11.93
N ASP A 148 34.63 17.69 10.88
CA ASP A 148 33.89 18.87 10.43
C ASP A 148 32.82 18.57 9.36
N LEU A 149 32.74 17.34 8.89
CA LEU A 149 31.85 16.91 7.84
C LEU A 149 30.62 16.24 8.44
N CYS A 150 29.44 16.77 8.13
CA CYS A 150 28.17 16.09 8.44
C CYS A 150 27.61 15.44 7.18
N THR A 151 27.26 14.18 7.29
CA THR A 151 26.59 13.40 6.22
C THR A 151 25.28 12.83 6.71
N LEU A 152 24.31 12.69 5.80
CA LEU A 152 23.08 11.97 6.07
C LEU A 152 23.25 10.49 5.72
N ILE A 153 23.13 9.62 6.71
CA ILE A 153 23.05 8.16 6.52
C ILE A 153 21.57 7.82 6.29
N SER A 154 21.21 7.56 5.04
CA SER A 154 19.86 7.12 4.70
C SER A 154 19.73 5.61 4.88
N PRO A 155 18.61 5.10 5.46
CA PRO A 155 18.31 3.67 5.51
C PRO A 155 18.17 3.03 4.12
N SER A 156 17.85 3.85 3.12
CA SER A 156 17.71 3.44 1.73
C SER A 156 19.07 3.41 1.05
N ASN A 157 19.57 2.23 0.70
CA ASN A 157 20.78 2.02 -0.11
C ASN A 157 20.67 2.51 -1.56
N VAL A 158 19.67 3.32 -1.87
CA VAL A 158 19.31 3.71 -3.25
C VAL A 158 19.91 5.08 -3.63
N LEU A 159 20.63 5.73 -2.72
CA LEU A 159 21.37 6.95 -3.05
C LEU A 159 22.70 6.61 -3.73
N ALA A 160 22.94 7.22 -4.89
CA ALA A 160 24.19 7.02 -5.63
C ALA A 160 25.41 7.58 -4.88
N ASN A 161 25.19 8.65 -4.11
CA ASN A 161 26.23 9.43 -3.46
C ASN A 161 25.78 9.92 -2.08
N SER A 162 26.74 10.26 -1.23
CA SER A 162 26.47 10.82 0.09
C SER A 162 25.81 12.21 0.00
N ILE A 163 24.92 12.50 0.94
CA ILE A 163 24.36 13.85 1.13
C ILE A 163 25.20 14.53 2.19
N ILE A 164 25.92 15.58 1.81
CA ILE A 164 26.74 16.39 2.70
C ILE A 164 25.92 17.59 3.20
N ILE A 165 25.97 17.85 4.49
CA ILE A 165 25.24 18.95 5.13
C ILE A 165 26.23 19.95 5.71
N PRO A 166 26.36 21.15 5.14
CA PRO A 166 27.19 22.21 5.71
C PRO A 166 26.73 22.60 7.11
N ARG A 167 27.64 22.89 8.04
CA ARG A 167 27.35 23.24 9.44
C ARG A 167 26.27 24.33 9.58
N ARG A 168 26.31 25.36 8.72
CA ARG A 168 25.32 26.45 8.71
C ARG A 168 23.90 26.01 8.34
N LYS A 169 23.73 24.82 7.76
CA LYS A 169 22.44 24.25 7.29
C LYS A 169 21.91 23.12 8.19
N LEU A 170 22.51 22.91 9.37
CA LEU A 170 22.13 21.83 10.29
C LEU A 170 20.88 22.10 11.14
N LYS A 171 20.43 23.35 11.26
CA LYS A 171 19.29 23.75 12.12
C LYS A 171 19.34 23.18 13.56
N GLY A 172 20.51 23.04 14.12
CA GLY A 172 20.73 22.51 15.48
C GLY A 172 20.77 21.00 15.59
N GLY A 173 20.73 20.27 14.48
CA GLY A 173 20.89 18.81 14.44
C GLY A 173 22.25 18.37 14.98
N LYS A 174 22.27 17.29 15.74
CA LYS A 174 23.42 16.72 16.42
C LYS A 174 23.75 15.35 15.84
N ASP A 175 24.94 14.85 16.17
CA ASP A 175 25.34 13.48 15.82
C ASP A 175 24.36 12.44 16.38
N GLY A 176 23.91 11.52 15.50
CA GLY A 176 22.95 10.50 15.85
C GLY A 176 21.49 10.92 15.82
N ASP A 177 21.17 12.19 15.49
CA ASP A 177 19.78 12.61 15.30
C ASP A 177 19.24 12.16 13.95
N ASN A 178 17.99 11.71 13.92
CA ASN A 178 17.22 11.56 12.68
C ASN A 178 16.74 12.93 12.21
N ALA A 179 16.91 13.21 10.93
CA ALA A 179 16.54 14.50 10.33
C ALA A 179 15.94 14.34 8.94
N VAL A 180 15.10 15.32 8.58
CA VAL A 180 14.58 15.51 7.24
C VAL A 180 15.49 16.52 6.53
N VAL A 181 16.08 16.14 5.41
CA VAL A 181 17.06 16.92 4.66
C VAL A 181 16.57 17.14 3.24
N ARG A 182 16.52 18.38 2.81
CA ARG A 182 16.23 18.76 1.43
C ARG A 182 17.52 18.99 0.66
N ILE A 183 17.59 18.45 -0.56
CA ILE A 183 18.73 18.67 -1.45
C ILE A 183 18.62 20.08 -2.04
N VAL A 184 19.70 20.82 -1.93
CA VAL A 184 19.80 22.19 -2.46
C VAL A 184 20.77 22.29 -3.64
N GLU A 185 21.72 21.35 -3.74
CA GLU A 185 22.63 21.23 -4.87
C GLU A 185 22.72 19.75 -5.27
N TRP A 186 22.41 19.47 -6.52
CA TRP A 186 22.47 18.13 -7.08
C TRP A 186 23.85 17.83 -7.65
N PRO A 187 24.26 16.54 -7.75
CA PRO A 187 25.55 16.18 -8.36
C PRO A 187 25.63 16.66 -9.81
N ASP A 188 26.83 17.09 -10.20
CA ASP A 188 27.22 17.42 -11.56
C ASP A 188 28.57 16.80 -11.91
N GLN A 189 29.15 17.18 -13.05
CA GLN A 189 30.43 16.66 -13.50
C GLN A 189 31.62 17.05 -12.60
N ASP A 190 31.52 18.20 -11.92
CA ASP A 190 32.56 18.74 -11.05
C ASP A 190 32.37 18.34 -9.59
N HIS A 191 31.11 18.15 -9.17
CA HIS A 191 30.73 17.84 -7.79
C HIS A 191 29.86 16.58 -7.73
N ARG A 192 30.43 15.48 -7.25
CA ARG A 192 29.74 14.18 -7.18
C ARG A 192 28.77 14.03 -6.03
N ASN A 193 28.94 14.79 -4.94
CA ASN A 193 28.09 14.67 -3.75
C ASN A 193 26.91 15.64 -3.80
N MET A 194 25.79 15.21 -3.23
CA MET A 194 24.63 16.07 -3.02
C MET A 194 24.89 16.99 -1.82
N ILE A 195 24.47 18.25 -1.91
CA ILE A 195 24.49 19.18 -0.77
C ILE A 195 23.06 19.34 -0.27
N GLY A 196 22.86 19.05 1.03
CA GLY A 196 21.57 19.15 1.68
C GLY A 196 21.47 20.28 2.71
N GLU A 197 20.25 20.61 3.07
CA GLU A 197 19.92 21.42 4.24
C GLU A 197 18.90 20.67 5.11
N VAL A 198 19.08 20.72 6.43
CA VAL A 198 18.10 20.16 7.37
C VAL A 198 16.82 20.98 7.29
N VAL A 199 15.70 20.31 7.02
CA VAL A 199 14.35 20.92 7.04
C VAL A 199 13.77 20.84 8.45
N ASP A 200 13.84 19.64 9.05
CA ASP A 200 13.36 19.36 10.41
C ASP A 200 14.29 18.35 11.10
N VAL A 201 14.50 18.52 12.41
CA VAL A 201 15.22 17.58 13.26
C VAL A 201 14.18 16.79 14.02
N LEU A 202 14.09 15.49 13.73
CA LEU A 202 13.09 14.61 14.35
C LEU A 202 13.47 14.22 15.78
N GLY A 203 14.77 14.18 16.08
CA GLY A 203 15.33 13.86 17.38
C GLY A 203 16.30 12.69 17.36
N LYS A 204 16.68 12.22 18.54
CA LYS A 204 17.70 11.15 18.71
C LYS A 204 17.14 9.81 18.23
N ALA A 205 17.89 9.15 17.35
CA ALA A 205 17.56 7.81 16.86
C ALA A 205 17.40 6.80 18.02
N GLY A 206 16.47 5.85 17.86
CA GLY A 206 16.11 4.85 18.87
C GLY A 206 15.02 5.28 19.85
N ASN A 207 14.56 6.54 19.79
CA ASN A 207 13.34 6.96 20.48
C ASN A 207 12.12 6.60 19.63
N ASN A 208 11.12 5.96 20.24
CA ASN A 208 9.93 5.50 19.52
C ASN A 208 9.22 6.59 18.72
N ASP A 209 9.00 7.77 19.32
CA ASP A 209 8.34 8.90 18.62
C ASP A 209 9.15 9.36 17.41
N VAL A 210 10.48 9.39 17.56
CA VAL A 210 11.40 9.76 16.48
C VAL A 210 11.36 8.74 15.36
N GLU A 211 11.35 7.46 15.68
CA GLU A 211 11.32 6.38 14.68
C GLU A 211 10.00 6.37 13.90
N MET A 212 8.84 6.53 14.59
CA MET A 212 7.54 6.62 13.93
C MET A 212 7.45 7.86 13.02
N ASN A 213 7.92 9.03 13.50
CA ASN A 213 7.98 10.24 12.67
C ASN A 213 8.97 10.08 11.50
N THR A 214 10.07 9.34 11.70
CA THR A 214 11.03 9.00 10.65
C THR A 214 10.38 8.16 9.55
N ILE A 215 9.58 7.16 9.90
CA ILE A 215 8.82 6.35 8.94
C ILE A 215 7.86 7.25 8.14
N LEU A 216 7.07 8.07 8.81
CA LEU A 216 6.15 8.99 8.13
C LEU A 216 6.89 9.92 7.15
N ALA A 217 7.96 10.54 7.61
CA ALA A 217 8.77 11.46 6.80
C ALA A 217 9.45 10.76 5.60
N GLN A 218 9.86 9.49 5.71
CA GLN A 218 10.42 8.68 4.61
C GLN A 218 9.43 8.54 3.45
N TYR A 219 8.14 8.45 3.77
CA TYR A 219 7.05 8.37 2.81
C TYR A 219 6.50 9.74 2.40
N GLY A 220 7.07 10.84 2.90
CA GLY A 220 6.57 12.19 2.65
C GLY A 220 5.21 12.47 3.32
N LEU A 221 4.84 11.65 4.29
CA LEU A 221 3.58 11.79 5.02
C LEU A 221 3.69 12.86 6.11
N PRO A 222 2.63 13.67 6.32
CA PRO A 222 2.62 14.67 7.35
C PRO A 222 2.48 14.03 8.74
N TYR A 223 3.35 14.43 9.66
CA TYR A 223 3.35 14.01 11.07
C TYR A 223 2.95 15.13 12.05
N LYS A 224 2.66 16.32 11.51
CA LYS A 224 2.16 17.50 12.27
C LYS A 224 1.08 18.21 11.46
N TYR A 225 0.17 18.89 12.14
CA TYR A 225 -0.75 19.81 11.47
C TYR A 225 -0.14 21.20 11.33
N PRO A 226 -0.41 21.91 10.22
CA PRO A 226 -0.14 23.35 10.13
C PRO A 226 -1.01 24.11 11.15
N LYS A 227 -0.42 25.11 11.83
CA LYS A 227 -1.14 25.92 12.87
C LYS A 227 -2.43 26.55 12.36
N ASN A 228 -2.42 27.04 11.13
CA ASN A 228 -3.61 27.64 10.52
C ASN A 228 -4.77 26.65 10.33
N VAL A 229 -4.48 25.35 10.19
CA VAL A 229 -5.50 24.29 10.09
C VAL A 229 -6.09 24.00 11.48
N GLU A 230 -5.23 23.90 12.50
CA GLU A 230 -5.68 23.74 13.90
C GLU A 230 -6.51 24.93 14.36
N GLU A 231 -6.04 26.16 14.12
CA GLU A 231 -6.77 27.39 14.42
C GLU A 231 -8.12 27.50 13.69
N ALA A 232 -8.20 26.99 12.46
CA ALA A 232 -9.46 26.93 11.70
C ALA A 232 -10.42 25.91 12.31
N ALA A 233 -9.92 24.75 12.74
CA ALA A 233 -10.73 23.72 13.39
C ALA A 233 -11.29 24.20 14.74
N GLU A 234 -10.50 24.95 15.53
CA GLU A 234 -10.97 25.53 16.80
C GLU A 234 -12.14 26.51 16.66
N LYS A 235 -12.27 27.15 15.50
CA LYS A 235 -13.36 28.10 15.21
C LYS A 235 -14.67 27.42 14.78
N ILE A 236 -14.66 26.12 14.49
CA ILE A 236 -15.86 25.39 14.10
C ILE A 236 -16.74 25.18 15.34
N SER A 237 -17.99 25.65 15.26
CA SER A 237 -19.00 25.42 16.32
C SER A 237 -19.46 23.96 16.31
N ALA A 238 -19.60 23.40 17.51
CA ALA A 238 -20.23 22.10 17.71
C ALA A 238 -21.75 22.23 17.92
N GLU A 239 -22.30 23.47 17.98
CA GLU A 239 -23.70 23.73 18.24
C GLU A 239 -24.54 23.31 17.03
N ILE A 240 -25.58 22.51 17.27
CA ILE A 240 -26.58 22.15 16.29
C ILE A 240 -27.67 23.21 16.31
N THR A 241 -27.89 23.88 15.20
CA THR A 241 -28.82 25.02 15.13
C THR A 241 -30.25 24.56 14.91
N PRO A 242 -31.29 25.40 15.23
CA PRO A 242 -32.67 25.07 14.89
C PRO A 242 -32.92 24.79 13.41
N LYS A 243 -32.11 25.39 12.53
CA LYS A 243 -32.17 25.11 11.09
C LYS A 243 -31.70 23.68 10.78
N ASP A 244 -30.62 23.23 11.45
CA ASP A 244 -30.11 21.87 11.25
C ASP A 244 -31.15 20.83 11.63
N TYR A 245 -31.89 21.03 12.72
CA TYR A 245 -33.01 20.16 13.10
C TYR A 245 -34.16 20.16 12.07
N ALA A 246 -34.49 21.33 11.54
CA ALA A 246 -35.61 21.47 10.60
C ALA A 246 -35.34 20.81 9.25
N GLU A 247 -34.09 20.72 8.83
CA GLU A 247 -33.67 20.17 7.53
C GLU A 247 -33.33 18.67 7.60
N ARG A 248 -33.46 18.02 8.77
CA ARG A 248 -33.01 16.63 9.00
C ARG A 248 -34.11 15.75 9.57
N GLU A 249 -34.05 14.46 9.29
CA GLU A 249 -34.90 13.48 9.96
C GLU A 249 -34.42 13.24 11.39
N ASP A 250 -35.36 13.18 12.34
CA ASP A 250 -35.05 12.97 13.77
C ASP A 250 -35.02 11.49 14.13
N PHE A 251 -33.86 11.01 14.54
CA PHE A 251 -33.60 9.65 15.00
C PHE A 251 -33.15 9.58 16.47
N ARG A 252 -33.28 10.66 17.24
CA ARG A 252 -32.82 10.75 18.62
C ARG A 252 -33.52 9.76 19.56
N ASP A 253 -34.78 9.44 19.25
CA ASP A 253 -35.59 8.52 20.07
C ASP A 253 -35.53 7.06 19.56
N VAL A 254 -34.75 6.77 18.52
CA VAL A 254 -34.57 5.43 17.98
C VAL A 254 -33.29 4.83 18.57
N PHE A 255 -33.38 3.59 19.09
CA PHE A 255 -32.19 2.90 19.60
C PHE A 255 -31.07 2.92 18.53
N THR A 256 -29.96 3.51 18.93
CA THR A 256 -28.77 3.70 18.08
C THR A 256 -27.51 3.38 18.88
N CYS A 257 -26.58 2.66 18.27
CA CYS A 257 -25.28 2.36 18.89
C CYS A 257 -24.13 2.40 17.90
N THR A 258 -22.92 2.64 18.39
CA THR A 258 -21.67 2.42 17.66
C THR A 258 -21.00 1.14 18.15
N ILE A 259 -20.27 0.45 17.26
CA ILE A 259 -19.52 -0.78 17.56
C ILE A 259 -18.13 -0.66 16.92
N ASP A 260 -17.09 -0.43 17.74
CA ASP A 260 -15.78 0.01 17.29
C ASP A 260 -14.65 -0.70 18.06
N PRO A 261 -13.37 -0.57 17.66
CA PRO A 261 -12.24 -0.98 18.48
C PRO A 261 -12.27 -0.31 19.86
N LYS A 262 -11.79 -1.00 20.88
CA LYS A 262 -11.86 -0.53 22.28
C LYS A 262 -11.22 0.84 22.49
N ASP A 263 -10.18 1.17 21.77
CA ASP A 263 -9.39 2.39 21.85
C ASP A 263 -9.79 3.48 20.83
N ALA A 264 -10.79 3.21 19.99
CA ALA A 264 -11.30 4.19 19.02
C ALA A 264 -11.92 5.42 19.70
N LYS A 265 -11.76 6.59 19.07
CA LYS A 265 -12.32 7.89 19.49
C LYS A 265 -13.07 8.58 18.35
N ASP A 266 -12.83 8.17 17.12
CA ASP A 266 -13.35 8.72 15.87
C ASP A 266 -14.45 7.80 15.31
N PHE A 267 -15.65 7.87 15.92
CA PHE A 267 -16.78 7.03 15.52
C PHE A 267 -17.41 7.57 14.25
N ASP A 268 -17.06 6.96 13.12
CA ASP A 268 -17.56 7.30 11.80
C ASP A 268 -19.01 6.87 11.58
N ASP A 269 -19.40 5.72 12.14
CA ASP A 269 -20.67 5.04 11.85
C ASP A 269 -21.42 4.59 13.12
N ALA A 270 -22.73 4.58 13.00
CA ALA A 270 -23.65 4.05 14.02
C ALA A 270 -24.79 3.29 13.33
N LEU A 271 -25.32 2.29 14.00
CA LEU A 271 -26.48 1.51 13.55
C LEU A 271 -27.68 1.82 14.44
N SER A 272 -28.85 2.05 13.84
CA SER A 272 -30.14 2.05 14.54
C SER A 272 -31.03 0.94 14.04
N ILE A 273 -31.92 0.44 14.90
CA ILE A 273 -32.89 -0.60 14.54
C ILE A 273 -34.21 -0.39 15.27
N ARG A 274 -35.30 -0.53 14.54
CA ARG A 274 -36.67 -0.68 15.11
C ARG A 274 -37.56 -1.51 14.21
N GLN A 275 -38.53 -2.19 14.79
CA GLN A 275 -39.54 -2.91 14.03
C GLN A 275 -40.69 -1.98 13.62
N LEU A 276 -41.08 -2.03 12.36
CA LEU A 276 -42.20 -1.27 11.82
C LEU A 276 -43.52 -2.03 12.01
N LYS A 277 -44.66 -1.32 11.92
CA LYS A 277 -45.99 -1.87 12.11
C LYS A 277 -46.37 -2.98 11.09
N ASP A 278 -45.72 -2.97 9.93
CA ASP A 278 -45.90 -3.96 8.87
C ASP A 278 -45.00 -5.19 9.03
N GLY A 279 -44.27 -5.30 10.16
CA GLY A 279 -43.34 -6.39 10.45
C GLY A 279 -41.96 -6.25 9.83
N LEU A 280 -41.71 -5.23 9.03
CA LEU A 280 -40.37 -4.95 8.50
C LEU A 280 -39.45 -4.39 9.59
N TRP A 281 -38.16 -4.53 9.37
CA TRP A 281 -37.11 -3.93 10.21
C TRP A 281 -36.60 -2.65 9.53
N GLU A 282 -36.76 -1.51 10.20
CA GLU A 282 -36.08 -0.29 9.78
C GLU A 282 -34.69 -0.29 10.43
N VAL A 283 -33.65 -0.35 9.57
CA VAL A 283 -32.25 -0.27 9.98
C VAL A 283 -31.64 1.00 9.41
N GLY A 284 -31.13 1.86 10.28
CA GLY A 284 -30.41 3.05 9.89
C GLY A 284 -28.89 2.82 9.95
N VAL A 285 -28.21 3.14 8.86
CA VAL A 285 -26.76 3.26 8.81
C VAL A 285 -26.44 4.76 8.81
N HIS A 286 -26.00 5.26 9.96
CA HIS A 286 -25.76 6.67 10.23
C HIS A 286 -24.27 6.94 10.15
N ILE A 287 -23.86 7.89 9.31
CA ILE A 287 -22.45 8.23 9.07
C ILE A 287 -22.24 9.68 9.51
N ALA A 288 -21.15 9.95 10.21
CA ALA A 288 -20.76 11.28 10.63
C ALA A 288 -20.83 12.28 9.46
N ASP A 289 -21.60 13.36 9.59
CA ASP A 289 -21.78 14.37 8.53
C ASP A 289 -20.61 15.33 8.48
N VAL A 290 -19.42 14.82 8.14
CA VAL A 290 -18.19 15.63 8.02
C VAL A 290 -18.36 16.75 7.00
N SER A 291 -19.13 16.52 5.93
CA SER A 291 -19.32 17.50 4.86
C SER A 291 -20.11 18.74 5.30
N HIS A 292 -20.85 18.66 6.41
CA HIS A 292 -21.50 19.82 7.04
C HIS A 292 -20.48 20.78 7.66
N TYR A 293 -19.44 20.24 8.32
CA TYR A 293 -18.45 21.03 9.05
C TYR A 293 -17.24 21.41 8.19
N VAL A 294 -16.84 20.54 7.28
CA VAL A 294 -15.68 20.74 6.39
C VAL A 294 -16.17 21.12 5.00
N THR A 295 -16.29 22.42 4.78
CA THR A 295 -16.75 22.95 3.48
C THR A 295 -15.68 22.84 2.41
N GLU A 296 -16.08 22.56 1.17
CA GLU A 296 -15.17 22.42 0.03
C GLU A 296 -14.33 23.68 -0.18
N GLY A 297 -13.02 23.52 -0.40
CA GLY A 297 -12.07 24.61 -0.60
C GLY A 297 -11.61 25.34 0.66
N SER A 298 -12.14 25.01 1.84
CA SER A 298 -11.68 25.56 3.13
C SER A 298 -10.23 25.16 3.43
N VAL A 299 -9.62 25.83 4.41
CA VAL A 299 -8.24 25.51 4.87
C VAL A 299 -8.16 24.05 5.36
N ILE A 300 -9.18 23.57 6.08
CA ILE A 300 -9.24 22.19 6.57
C ILE A 300 -9.43 21.23 5.41
N ASP A 301 -10.31 21.56 4.46
CA ASP A 301 -10.55 20.72 3.28
C ASP A 301 -9.28 20.55 2.44
N LYS A 302 -8.54 21.62 2.20
CA LYS A 302 -7.26 21.54 1.45
C LYS A 302 -6.25 20.62 2.13
N GLU A 303 -6.19 20.63 3.46
CA GLU A 303 -5.32 19.72 4.20
C GLU A 303 -5.86 18.28 4.16
N ALA A 304 -7.19 18.10 4.23
CA ALA A 304 -7.83 16.79 4.09
C ALA A 304 -7.59 16.18 2.70
N VAL A 305 -7.70 16.99 1.63
CA VAL A 305 -7.32 16.57 0.25
C VAL A 305 -5.87 16.09 0.22
N LYS A 306 -4.94 16.88 0.76
CA LYS A 306 -3.51 16.56 0.77
C LYS A 306 -3.22 15.24 1.50
N ARG A 307 -3.87 14.99 2.64
CA ARG A 307 -3.71 13.76 3.42
C ARG A 307 -4.44 12.58 2.80
N ALA A 308 -5.62 12.82 2.25
CA ALA A 308 -6.56 11.90 1.63
C ALA A 308 -7.06 10.76 2.52
N THR A 309 -6.28 10.31 3.49
CA THR A 309 -6.62 9.25 4.44
C THR A 309 -5.92 9.44 5.79
N SER A 310 -6.52 8.90 6.86
CA SER A 310 -5.82 8.70 8.13
C SER A 310 -4.78 7.59 8.02
N ILE A 311 -3.73 7.67 8.82
CA ILE A 311 -2.60 6.73 8.81
C ILE A 311 -2.55 6.03 10.15
N TYR A 312 -2.54 4.69 10.15
CA TYR A 312 -2.56 3.87 11.34
C TYR A 312 -1.18 3.22 11.52
N LEU A 313 -0.38 3.73 12.46
CA LEU A 313 0.85 3.09 12.89
C LEU A 313 0.56 2.16 14.07
N VAL A 314 1.52 1.34 14.46
CA VAL A 314 1.33 0.36 15.54
C VAL A 314 0.93 1.02 16.87
N ASP A 315 1.47 2.18 17.18
CA ASP A 315 1.31 2.86 18.46
C ASP A 315 0.45 4.14 18.42
N ARG A 316 0.09 4.61 17.22
CA ARG A 316 -0.64 5.87 17.03
C ARG A 316 -1.37 5.97 15.71
N THR A 317 -2.38 6.83 15.69
CA THR A 317 -3.07 7.25 14.47
C THR A 317 -2.69 8.68 14.12
N ILE A 318 -2.37 8.93 12.85
CA ILE A 318 -2.24 10.28 12.30
C ILE A 318 -3.53 10.59 11.55
N PRO A 319 -4.45 11.36 12.12
CA PRO A 319 -5.77 11.53 11.54
C PRO A 319 -5.76 12.41 10.29
N MET A 320 -6.72 12.18 9.39
CA MET A 320 -6.93 13.01 8.20
C MET A 320 -7.46 14.41 8.59
N LEU A 321 -8.33 14.47 9.57
CA LEU A 321 -8.90 15.72 10.09
C LEU A 321 -8.31 16.07 11.46
N PRO A 322 -8.22 17.36 11.84
CA PRO A 322 -7.80 17.75 13.18
C PRO A 322 -8.61 17.07 14.29
N GLU A 323 -7.96 16.74 15.41
CA GLU A 323 -8.57 15.96 16.50
C GLU A 323 -9.89 16.54 17.03
N ARG A 324 -10.00 17.86 17.05
CA ARG A 324 -11.26 18.53 17.40
C ARG A 324 -12.43 18.10 16.53
N LEU A 325 -12.21 17.86 15.25
CA LEU A 325 -13.24 17.37 14.34
C LEU A 325 -13.40 15.85 14.43
N CYS A 326 -12.31 15.10 14.28
CA CYS A 326 -12.41 13.65 14.18
C CYS A 326 -12.82 12.97 15.48
N ASN A 327 -12.36 13.46 16.66
CA ASN A 327 -12.62 12.82 17.95
C ASN A 327 -13.82 13.43 18.71
N PHE A 328 -14.27 14.64 18.32
CA PHE A 328 -15.29 15.36 19.08
C PHE A 328 -16.48 15.79 18.24
N ILE A 329 -16.32 16.75 17.32
CA ILE A 329 -17.47 17.38 16.63
C ILE A 329 -18.17 16.37 15.72
N CYS A 330 -17.42 15.69 14.84
CA CYS A 330 -17.97 14.75 13.87
C CYS A 330 -18.23 13.36 14.47
N SER A 331 -17.43 12.93 15.46
CA SER A 331 -17.53 11.59 16.06
C SER A 331 -18.91 11.34 16.68
N LEU A 332 -19.55 10.22 16.33
CA LEU A 332 -20.89 9.82 16.77
C LEU A 332 -20.87 9.30 18.21
N ARG A 333 -20.45 10.14 19.14
CA ARG A 333 -20.25 9.81 20.56
C ARG A 333 -21.57 9.50 21.26
N PRO A 334 -21.58 8.57 22.24
CA PRO A 334 -22.78 8.22 22.98
C PRO A 334 -23.30 9.41 23.81
N ASP A 335 -24.62 9.45 24.01
CA ASP A 335 -25.35 10.44 24.78
C ASP A 335 -25.28 11.89 24.25
N GLU A 336 -24.63 12.12 23.13
CA GLU A 336 -24.54 13.41 22.45
C GLU A 336 -25.42 13.43 21.20
N GLU A 337 -26.07 14.57 20.94
CA GLU A 337 -26.75 14.80 19.67
C GLU A 337 -25.73 15.06 18.57
N LYS A 338 -25.85 14.36 17.45
CA LYS A 338 -24.88 14.42 16.34
C LYS A 338 -25.59 14.51 14.99
N LEU A 339 -24.97 15.28 14.10
CA LEU A 339 -25.40 15.35 12.71
C LEU A 339 -24.84 14.14 11.95
N ALA A 340 -25.71 13.44 11.23
CA ALA A 340 -25.32 12.30 10.43
C ALA A 340 -25.90 12.39 9.03
N PHE A 341 -25.23 11.71 8.08
CA PHE A 341 -25.75 11.42 6.75
C PHE A 341 -26.04 9.95 6.69
N SER A 342 -27.30 9.58 6.46
CA SER A 342 -27.78 8.24 6.76
C SER A 342 -28.40 7.56 5.56
N VAL A 343 -28.23 6.23 5.52
CA VAL A 343 -29.01 5.36 4.62
C VAL A 343 -29.93 4.53 5.50
N ILE A 344 -31.24 4.74 5.33
CA ILE A 344 -32.27 4.07 6.10
C ILE A 344 -32.91 2.97 5.25
N PHE A 345 -32.89 1.77 5.73
CA PHE A 345 -33.39 0.57 5.03
C PHE A 345 -34.63 0.02 5.70
N ASN A 346 -35.61 -0.40 4.91
CA ASN A 346 -36.70 -1.27 5.34
C ASN A 346 -36.40 -2.68 4.85
N LEU A 347 -36.07 -3.58 5.75
CA LEU A 347 -35.65 -4.96 5.49
C LEU A 347 -36.72 -5.94 5.90
N ASP A 348 -36.95 -6.99 5.10
CA ASP A 348 -37.71 -8.15 5.57
C ASP A 348 -36.83 -9.09 6.43
N GLU A 349 -37.42 -10.14 6.97
CA GLU A 349 -36.71 -11.12 7.79
C GLU A 349 -35.58 -11.85 7.05
N GLU A 350 -35.64 -11.90 5.71
CA GLU A 350 -34.58 -12.44 4.85
C GLU A 350 -33.55 -11.39 4.42
N SER A 351 -33.58 -10.20 5.04
CA SER A 351 -32.70 -9.07 4.75
C SER A 351 -32.81 -8.52 3.32
N ASN A 352 -33.93 -8.79 2.63
CA ASN A 352 -34.17 -8.14 1.35
C ASN A 352 -34.58 -6.69 1.56
N VAL A 353 -33.95 -5.78 0.84
CA VAL A 353 -34.28 -4.36 0.87
C VAL A 353 -35.61 -4.14 0.15
N LYS A 354 -36.65 -3.75 0.90
CA LYS A 354 -37.97 -3.40 0.36
C LYS A 354 -38.06 -1.94 -0.05
N ALA A 355 -37.42 -1.08 0.74
CA ALA A 355 -37.28 0.35 0.47
C ALA A 355 -36.02 0.88 1.14
N TYR A 356 -35.52 2.00 0.62
CA TYR A 356 -34.45 2.75 1.28
C TYR A 356 -34.59 4.24 1.00
N ARG A 357 -33.99 5.05 1.86
CA ARG A 357 -33.80 6.49 1.65
C ARG A 357 -32.44 6.95 2.12
N ILE A 358 -31.87 7.93 1.44
CA ILE A 358 -30.59 8.54 1.77
C ILE A 358 -30.89 9.96 2.23
N VAL A 359 -30.67 10.25 3.50
CA VAL A 359 -31.15 11.48 4.16
C VAL A 359 -30.16 11.99 5.21
N HIS A 360 -30.16 13.30 5.42
CA HIS A 360 -29.49 13.88 6.58
C HIS A 360 -30.34 13.65 7.82
N THR A 361 -29.72 13.29 8.94
CA THR A 361 -30.40 12.97 10.21
C THR A 361 -29.76 13.68 11.38
N VAL A 362 -30.52 13.78 12.47
CA VAL A 362 -29.98 14.05 13.82
C VAL A 362 -30.17 12.77 14.62
N ILE A 363 -29.09 12.27 15.20
CA ILE A 363 -29.08 11.05 16.00
C ILE A 363 -28.61 11.35 17.43
N LYS A 364 -28.92 10.45 18.35
CA LYS A 364 -28.33 10.38 19.68
C LYS A 364 -28.00 8.92 19.97
N SER A 365 -26.71 8.56 19.88
CA SER A 365 -26.29 7.19 20.16
C SER A 365 -26.53 6.86 21.64
N ASN A 366 -27.24 5.76 21.92
CA ASN A 366 -27.53 5.30 23.27
C ASN A 366 -26.32 4.66 23.94
N ARG A 367 -25.47 4.01 23.15
CA ARG A 367 -24.30 3.33 23.70
C ARG A 367 -23.20 3.12 22.66
N ARG A 368 -21.97 3.23 23.12
CA ARG A 368 -20.78 2.78 22.39
C ARG A 368 -20.39 1.40 22.90
N TYR A 369 -20.26 0.43 21.98
CA TYR A 369 -19.77 -0.92 22.27
C TYR A 369 -18.37 -1.11 21.69
N ALA A 370 -17.53 -1.92 22.38
CA ALA A 370 -16.36 -2.50 21.75
C ALA A 370 -16.74 -3.79 20.98
N TYR A 371 -16.00 -4.15 19.93
CA TYR A 371 -16.25 -5.41 19.21
C TYR A 371 -16.26 -6.62 20.11
N GLU A 372 -15.39 -6.67 21.12
CA GLU A 372 -15.27 -7.74 22.08
C GLU A 372 -16.52 -7.87 22.95
N GLU A 373 -17.12 -6.74 23.37
CA GLU A 373 -18.36 -6.72 24.18
C GLU A 373 -19.54 -7.29 23.38
N VAL A 374 -19.67 -6.90 22.11
CA VAL A 374 -20.74 -7.43 21.25
C VAL A 374 -20.51 -8.90 20.94
N GLN A 375 -19.27 -9.29 20.69
CA GLN A 375 -18.95 -10.70 20.44
C GLN A 375 -19.28 -11.58 21.65
N GLU A 376 -18.91 -11.15 22.85
CA GLU A 376 -19.24 -11.85 24.09
C GLU A 376 -20.77 -11.96 24.29
N LEU A 377 -21.51 -10.87 24.03
CA LEU A 377 -22.97 -10.88 24.11
C LEU A 377 -23.57 -11.88 23.12
N LEU A 378 -23.09 -11.94 21.88
CA LEU A 378 -23.55 -12.90 20.87
C LEU A 378 -23.28 -14.33 21.31
N GLU A 379 -22.07 -14.62 21.79
CA GLU A 379 -21.67 -15.97 22.28
C GLU A 379 -22.48 -16.39 23.51
N GLN A 380 -22.76 -15.50 24.46
CA GLN A 380 -23.60 -15.76 25.64
C GLN A 380 -25.07 -16.13 25.29
N ASN A 381 -25.51 -15.72 24.09
CA ASN A 381 -26.84 -16.02 23.55
C ASN A 381 -26.82 -17.10 22.47
N GLY A 382 -25.76 -17.93 22.45
CA GLY A 382 -25.68 -19.15 21.66
C GLY A 382 -25.21 -18.97 20.21
N VAL A 383 -24.68 -17.83 19.86
CA VAL A 383 -23.98 -17.64 18.57
C VAL A 383 -22.62 -18.33 18.64
N VAL A 384 -22.30 -19.16 17.65
CA VAL A 384 -20.96 -19.75 17.49
C VAL A 384 -20.23 -18.99 16.42
N ASP A 385 -19.10 -18.34 16.80
CA ASP A 385 -18.34 -17.50 15.89
C ASP A 385 -17.90 -18.22 14.61
N GLY A 386 -18.07 -17.54 13.49
CA GLY A 386 -17.61 -18.00 12.18
C GLY A 386 -18.49 -19.06 11.52
N THR A 387 -19.52 -19.63 12.18
CA THR A 387 -20.40 -20.59 11.55
C THR A 387 -21.39 -20.00 10.57
N GLY A 388 -21.70 -18.71 10.70
CA GLY A 388 -22.75 -18.03 9.94
C GLY A 388 -24.17 -18.35 10.41
N GLU A 389 -24.31 -19.20 11.45
CA GLU A 389 -25.61 -19.54 12.03
C GLU A 389 -26.08 -18.39 12.96
N PRO A 390 -27.36 -18.00 12.89
CA PRO A 390 -27.93 -17.00 13.78
C PRO A 390 -28.09 -17.54 15.20
N ALA A 391 -28.24 -16.62 16.17
CA ALA A 391 -28.62 -17.00 17.52
C ALA A 391 -29.88 -17.85 17.52
N PRO A 392 -29.98 -18.86 18.40
CA PRO A 392 -31.20 -19.64 18.60
C PRO A 392 -32.36 -18.72 19.02
N ALA A 393 -33.59 -19.25 18.98
CA ALA A 393 -34.76 -18.50 19.45
C ALA A 393 -34.57 -18.03 20.89
N ALA A 394 -35.09 -16.86 21.22
CA ALA A 394 -34.95 -16.29 22.55
C ALA A 394 -35.51 -17.25 23.62
N PRO A 395 -34.80 -17.53 24.71
CA PRO A 395 -35.30 -18.35 25.82
C PRO A 395 -36.46 -17.65 26.54
N LYS A 396 -37.19 -18.41 27.37
CA LYS A 396 -38.19 -17.82 28.27
C LYS A 396 -37.50 -16.81 29.19
N GLY A 397 -37.73 -15.53 28.96
CA GLY A 397 -37.07 -14.42 29.70
C GLY A 397 -36.23 -13.51 28.82
N GLY A 398 -36.19 -13.72 27.50
CA GLY A 398 -35.45 -12.89 26.54
C GLY A 398 -33.98 -13.26 26.43
N TYR A 399 -33.28 -12.54 25.54
CA TYR A 399 -31.84 -12.65 25.42
C TYR A 399 -31.12 -11.95 26.58
N LYS A 400 -29.92 -12.41 26.91
CA LYS A 400 -29.09 -11.85 28.00
C LYS A 400 -28.23 -10.68 27.49
N GLY A 401 -28.22 -9.64 28.30
CA GLY A 401 -27.38 -8.45 28.05
C GLY A 401 -28.18 -7.20 27.71
N GLU A 402 -27.56 -6.06 27.83
CA GLU A 402 -28.18 -4.77 27.53
C GLU A 402 -28.37 -4.63 26.01
N ASN A 403 -29.60 -4.29 25.60
CA ASN A 403 -29.98 -4.18 24.17
C ASN A 403 -29.72 -5.45 23.33
N ALA A 404 -29.70 -6.63 23.99
CA ALA A 404 -29.36 -7.89 23.33
C ALA A 404 -30.33 -8.22 22.18
N ASP A 405 -31.63 -7.96 22.31
CA ASP A 405 -32.60 -8.19 21.24
C ASP A 405 -32.24 -7.40 19.96
N ALA A 406 -31.82 -6.14 20.09
CA ALA A 406 -31.42 -5.29 18.99
C ALA A 406 -30.13 -5.80 18.31
N LEU A 407 -29.10 -6.11 19.09
CA LEU A 407 -27.81 -6.57 18.60
C LEU A 407 -27.90 -7.94 17.94
N ILE A 408 -28.69 -8.88 18.52
CA ILE A 408 -28.91 -10.20 17.93
C ILE A 408 -29.71 -10.11 16.64
N MET A 409 -30.69 -9.19 16.56
CA MET A 409 -31.41 -8.98 15.31
C MET A 409 -30.52 -8.39 14.24
N LEU A 410 -29.68 -7.41 14.56
CA LEU A 410 -28.69 -6.87 13.63
C LEU A 410 -27.73 -7.96 13.14
N ASP A 411 -27.20 -8.81 14.03
CA ASP A 411 -26.36 -9.96 13.66
C ASP A 411 -27.09 -10.94 12.73
N ARG A 412 -28.34 -11.26 13.02
CA ARG A 412 -29.17 -12.13 12.18
C ARG A 412 -29.35 -11.57 10.77
N LEU A 413 -29.66 -10.29 10.66
CA LEU A 413 -29.81 -9.62 9.38
C LEU A 413 -28.47 -9.54 8.61
N ALA A 414 -27.37 -9.22 9.30
CA ALA A 414 -26.03 -9.16 8.71
C ALA A 414 -25.58 -10.51 8.17
N LYS A 415 -25.82 -11.62 8.90
CA LYS A 415 -25.50 -12.97 8.43
C LYS A 415 -26.24 -13.36 7.15
N LYS A 416 -27.51 -12.96 7.02
CA LYS A 416 -28.27 -13.16 5.78
C LYS A 416 -27.74 -12.33 4.61
N LEU A 417 -27.39 -11.06 4.86
CA LEU A 417 -26.70 -10.21 3.86
C LEU A 417 -25.40 -10.85 3.39
N ARG A 418 -24.58 -11.32 4.34
CA ARG A 418 -23.32 -11.99 4.06
C ARG A 418 -23.50 -13.26 3.22
N ALA A 419 -24.45 -14.12 3.60
CA ALA A 419 -24.76 -15.34 2.87
C ALA A 419 -25.19 -15.05 1.42
N ALA A 420 -26.04 -14.03 1.22
CA ALA A 420 -26.47 -13.58 -0.10
C ALA A 420 -25.30 -13.06 -0.93
N ARG A 421 -24.38 -12.30 -0.33
CA ARG A 421 -23.17 -11.77 -1.00
C ARG A 421 -22.25 -12.88 -1.49
N PHE A 422 -21.96 -13.89 -0.66
CA PHE A 422 -21.15 -15.04 -1.07
C PHE A 422 -21.83 -15.91 -2.11
N LYS A 423 -23.15 -16.09 -2.02
CA LYS A 423 -23.94 -16.77 -3.06
C LYS A 423 -23.82 -16.05 -4.42
N ASN A 424 -23.71 -14.71 -4.41
CA ASN A 424 -23.53 -13.90 -5.61
C ASN A 424 -22.08 -13.87 -6.11
N GLY A 425 -21.14 -14.53 -5.43
CA GLY A 425 -19.76 -14.71 -5.92
C GLY A 425 -18.72 -13.79 -5.28
N ALA A 426 -18.97 -13.21 -4.11
CA ALA A 426 -17.93 -12.51 -3.36
C ALA A 426 -16.79 -13.50 -2.99
N VAL A 427 -15.55 -13.03 -3.05
CA VAL A 427 -14.38 -13.84 -2.73
C VAL A 427 -14.07 -13.75 -1.24
N ARG A 428 -13.82 -14.90 -0.63
CA ARG A 428 -13.52 -15.00 0.81
C ARG A 428 -12.02 -15.06 1.05
N PHE A 429 -11.52 -14.09 1.82
CA PHE A 429 -10.17 -14.11 2.36
C PHE A 429 -10.25 -13.79 3.86
N ASP A 430 -10.03 -14.80 4.69
CA ASP A 430 -9.96 -14.63 6.15
C ASP A 430 -8.46 -14.62 6.53
N ARG A 431 -7.91 -13.44 6.81
CA ARG A 431 -6.53 -13.28 7.26
C ARG A 431 -6.48 -12.96 8.74
N GLU A 432 -5.46 -13.48 9.37
CA GLU A 432 -5.02 -13.03 10.67
C GLU A 432 -4.04 -11.88 10.50
N GLU A 433 -4.21 -10.80 11.25
CA GLU A 433 -3.35 -9.64 11.22
C GLU A 433 -2.48 -9.61 12.47
N LEU A 434 -1.17 -9.42 12.28
CA LEU A 434 -0.21 -9.29 13.37
C LEU A 434 -0.37 -7.91 14.03
N HIS A 435 -0.63 -7.92 15.33
CA HIS A 435 -0.70 -6.74 16.18
C HIS A 435 0.30 -6.82 17.32
N PHE A 436 0.69 -5.67 17.84
CA PHE A 436 1.57 -5.55 18.99
C PHE A 436 0.90 -4.75 20.09
N ASP A 437 0.94 -5.27 21.32
CA ASP A 437 0.73 -4.46 22.51
C ASP A 437 2.03 -3.74 22.82
N VAL A 438 1.96 -2.43 23.03
CA VAL A 438 3.12 -1.60 23.35
C VAL A 438 2.97 -1.02 24.75
N ASP A 439 4.09 -0.81 25.45
CA ASP A 439 4.13 -0.13 26.73
C ASP A 439 3.98 1.42 26.56
N GLU A 440 4.00 2.15 27.67
CA GLU A 440 3.92 3.62 27.68
C GLU A 440 5.03 4.32 26.89
N LYS A 441 6.13 3.63 26.61
CA LYS A 441 7.28 4.12 25.82
C LYS A 441 7.18 3.68 24.35
N GLY A 442 6.09 3.00 23.98
CA GLY A 442 5.90 2.45 22.65
C GLY A 442 6.69 1.19 22.33
N LYS A 443 7.34 0.55 23.34
CA LYS A 443 8.09 -0.69 23.14
C LYS A 443 7.14 -1.88 23.04
N PRO A 444 7.28 -2.79 22.07
CA PRO A 444 6.43 -3.96 21.92
C PRO A 444 6.68 -4.97 23.07
N VAL A 445 5.63 -5.27 23.83
CA VAL A 445 5.67 -6.21 24.96
C VAL A 445 5.07 -7.56 24.60
N ARG A 446 4.11 -7.58 23.69
CA ARG A 446 3.42 -8.78 23.24
C ARG A 446 3.03 -8.66 21.77
N CYS A 447 3.09 -9.78 21.04
CA CYS A 447 2.45 -9.90 19.73
C CYS A 447 1.23 -10.81 19.84
N TYR A 448 0.20 -10.55 19.04
CA TYR A 448 -1.01 -11.36 18.97
C TYR A 448 -1.65 -11.23 17.58
N PHE A 449 -2.53 -12.19 17.28
CA PHE A 449 -3.27 -12.21 16.02
C PHE A 449 -4.70 -11.72 16.24
N LYS A 450 -5.11 -10.79 15.41
CA LYS A 450 -6.47 -10.30 15.37
C LYS A 450 -7.21 -10.96 14.21
N ARG A 451 -8.29 -11.66 14.53
CA ARG A 451 -9.19 -12.26 13.55
C ARG A 451 -10.51 -11.50 13.55
N SER A 452 -11.07 -11.29 12.35
CA SER A 452 -12.42 -10.72 12.21
C SER A 452 -13.47 -11.73 12.69
N LYS A 453 -14.20 -11.38 13.75
CA LYS A 453 -15.28 -12.16 14.36
C LYS A 453 -16.66 -11.71 13.88
N ASP A 454 -17.72 -12.36 14.35
CA ASP A 454 -19.11 -12.05 13.93
C ASP A 454 -19.51 -10.61 14.25
N ALA A 455 -19.07 -10.04 15.39
CA ALA A 455 -19.29 -8.61 15.70
C ALA A 455 -18.69 -7.66 14.67
N ASN A 456 -17.49 -7.97 14.14
CA ASN A 456 -16.88 -7.18 13.07
C ASN A 456 -17.65 -7.31 11.75
N LYS A 457 -18.07 -8.54 11.43
CA LYS A 457 -18.83 -8.85 10.21
C LYS A 457 -20.22 -8.23 10.21
N LEU A 458 -20.84 -8.06 11.39
CA LEU A 458 -22.09 -7.34 11.55
C LEU A 458 -21.98 -5.91 11.01
N ILE A 459 -21.00 -5.14 11.47
CA ILE A 459 -20.76 -3.79 11.00
C ILE A 459 -20.39 -3.79 9.53
N GLU A 460 -19.46 -4.65 9.11
CA GLU A 460 -18.99 -4.76 7.71
C GLU A 460 -20.19 -4.89 6.74
N GLU A 461 -21.14 -5.79 6.99
CA GLU A 461 -22.22 -6.05 6.05
C GLU A 461 -23.19 -4.86 5.91
N PHE A 462 -23.49 -4.12 6.99
CA PHE A 462 -24.30 -2.91 6.90
C PHE A 462 -23.55 -1.76 6.21
N MET A 463 -22.24 -1.63 6.44
CA MET A 463 -21.40 -0.64 5.72
C MET A 463 -21.33 -0.98 4.23
N LEU A 464 -21.17 -2.26 3.88
CA LEU A 464 -21.19 -2.72 2.49
C LEU A 464 -22.55 -2.45 1.83
N LEU A 465 -23.65 -2.69 2.53
CA LEU A 465 -25.00 -2.43 2.03
C LEU A 465 -25.21 -0.95 1.76
N ALA A 466 -24.81 -0.06 2.69
CA ALA A 466 -24.93 1.39 2.52
C ALA A 466 -24.05 1.89 1.37
N ASN A 467 -22.80 1.51 1.31
CA ASN A 467 -21.86 1.89 0.24
C ASN A 467 -22.37 1.49 -1.15
N ARG A 468 -22.86 0.26 -1.30
CA ARG A 468 -23.44 -0.27 -2.51
C ARG A 468 -24.69 0.53 -2.91
N THR A 469 -25.61 0.76 -1.98
CA THR A 469 -26.87 1.48 -2.23
C THR A 469 -26.62 2.91 -2.67
N VAL A 470 -25.69 3.62 -2.04
CA VAL A 470 -25.28 4.96 -2.45
C VAL A 470 -24.71 4.94 -3.87
N ALA A 471 -23.84 3.99 -4.19
CA ALA A 471 -23.28 3.86 -5.55
C ALA A 471 -24.36 3.58 -6.61
N GLU A 472 -25.30 2.67 -6.31
CA GLU A 472 -26.41 2.34 -7.20
C GLU A 472 -27.36 3.53 -7.43
N SER A 473 -27.62 4.35 -6.40
CA SER A 473 -28.53 5.50 -6.49
C SER A 473 -28.10 6.55 -7.53
N VAL A 474 -26.80 6.65 -7.80
CA VAL A 474 -26.24 7.57 -8.80
C VAL A 474 -25.86 6.85 -10.10
N GLY A 475 -25.30 5.65 -9.98
CA GLY A 475 -24.73 4.91 -11.11
C GLY A 475 -25.78 4.16 -11.94
N LYS A 476 -26.85 3.65 -11.30
CA LYS A 476 -27.88 2.84 -11.95
C LYS A 476 -28.98 3.76 -12.52
N VAL A 477 -28.77 4.22 -13.73
CA VAL A 477 -29.69 5.14 -14.43
C VAL A 477 -30.49 4.44 -15.51
N ALA A 478 -31.65 5.01 -15.89
CA ALA A 478 -32.48 4.49 -16.96
C ALA A 478 -31.71 4.42 -18.29
N LYS A 479 -32.07 3.45 -19.13
CA LYS A 479 -31.47 3.25 -20.47
C LYS A 479 -31.46 4.55 -21.26
N GLY A 480 -30.28 4.95 -21.76
CA GLY A 480 -30.10 6.19 -22.54
C GLY A 480 -29.73 7.42 -21.70
N LYS A 481 -29.76 7.36 -20.37
CA LYS A 481 -29.26 8.43 -19.51
C LYS A 481 -27.80 8.14 -19.11
N LYS A 482 -27.00 9.22 -18.97
CA LYS A 482 -25.63 9.12 -18.44
C LYS A 482 -25.67 9.30 -16.93
N PRO A 483 -24.95 8.48 -16.15
CA PRO A 483 -24.81 8.68 -14.72
C PRO A 483 -24.09 10.00 -14.43
N LYS A 484 -24.39 10.60 -13.28
CA LYS A 484 -23.65 11.74 -12.77
C LYS A 484 -22.28 11.28 -12.24
N THR A 485 -21.31 12.18 -12.17
CA THR A 485 -19.95 11.91 -11.64
C THR A 485 -20.04 11.44 -10.20
N LEU A 486 -19.39 10.33 -9.89
CA LEU A 486 -19.27 9.80 -8.53
C LEU A 486 -17.93 9.05 -8.41
N PRO A 487 -17.15 9.23 -7.33
CA PRO A 487 -16.04 8.36 -7.01
C PRO A 487 -16.54 6.95 -6.69
N TYR A 488 -16.11 5.96 -7.47
CA TYR A 488 -16.35 4.54 -7.18
C TYR A 488 -15.11 3.91 -6.56
N ARG A 489 -15.30 2.90 -5.72
CA ARG A 489 -14.25 1.99 -5.31
C ARG A 489 -14.28 0.79 -6.24
N VAL A 490 -13.35 0.75 -7.17
CA VAL A 490 -13.33 -0.26 -8.23
C VAL A 490 -12.25 -1.32 -7.95
N HIS A 491 -12.55 -2.57 -8.31
CA HIS A 491 -11.63 -3.68 -8.21
C HIS A 491 -11.75 -4.55 -9.45
N ASP A 492 -10.72 -4.53 -10.28
CA ASP A 492 -10.70 -5.25 -11.55
C ASP A 492 -10.58 -6.77 -11.34
N ASN A 493 -10.79 -7.50 -12.43
CA ASN A 493 -10.56 -8.94 -12.44
C ASN A 493 -9.11 -9.26 -12.10
N PRO A 494 -8.84 -10.43 -11.50
CA PRO A 494 -7.48 -10.90 -11.29
C PRO A 494 -6.67 -10.96 -12.58
N ASP A 495 -5.36 -10.77 -12.47
CA ASP A 495 -4.42 -10.87 -13.59
C ASP A 495 -4.41 -12.31 -14.15
N PRO A 496 -4.77 -12.52 -15.44
CA PRO A 496 -4.85 -13.86 -16.02
C PRO A 496 -3.54 -14.65 -15.94
N THR A 497 -2.40 -13.98 -16.12
CA THR A 497 -1.07 -14.64 -16.07
C THR A 497 -0.76 -15.11 -14.65
N LYS A 498 -1.06 -14.30 -13.66
CA LYS A 498 -0.86 -14.66 -12.25
C LYS A 498 -1.84 -15.73 -11.78
N LEU A 499 -3.08 -15.72 -12.29
CA LEU A 499 -4.04 -16.79 -12.04
C LEU A 499 -3.57 -18.14 -12.57
N GLU A 500 -2.98 -18.14 -13.76
CA GLU A 500 -2.42 -19.37 -14.32
C GLU A 500 -1.24 -19.87 -13.47
N THR A 501 -0.37 -18.96 -13.02
CA THR A 501 0.70 -19.30 -12.08
C THR A 501 0.13 -19.86 -10.76
N LEU A 502 -0.95 -19.27 -10.23
CA LEU A 502 -1.65 -19.81 -9.06
C LEU A 502 -2.20 -21.22 -9.33
N ARG A 503 -2.83 -21.43 -10.48
CA ARG A 503 -3.35 -22.74 -10.88
C ARG A 503 -2.25 -23.81 -10.89
N GLU A 504 -1.13 -23.53 -11.54
CA GLU A 504 0.04 -24.43 -11.59
C GLU A 504 0.60 -24.70 -10.20
N PHE A 505 0.60 -23.68 -9.35
CA PHE A 505 1.08 -23.78 -7.99
C PHE A 505 0.20 -24.69 -7.12
N VAL A 506 -1.12 -24.50 -7.12
CA VAL A 506 -2.03 -25.28 -6.24
C VAL A 506 -2.17 -26.74 -6.65
N VAL A 507 -1.92 -27.08 -7.91
CA VAL A 507 -1.86 -28.48 -8.39
C VAL A 507 -0.79 -29.28 -7.65
N LYS A 508 0.32 -28.67 -7.23
CA LYS A 508 1.38 -29.33 -6.46
C LYS A 508 0.92 -29.82 -5.09
N PHE A 509 -0.12 -29.18 -4.54
CA PHE A 509 -0.78 -29.57 -3.27
C PHE A 509 -2.01 -30.46 -3.50
N GLY A 510 -2.26 -30.87 -4.76
CA GLY A 510 -3.40 -31.75 -5.10
C GLY A 510 -4.72 -31.02 -5.31
N TYR A 511 -4.73 -29.67 -5.31
CA TYR A 511 -5.94 -28.89 -5.56
C TYR A 511 -6.17 -28.62 -7.05
N LYS A 512 -7.45 -28.43 -7.40
CA LYS A 512 -7.86 -28.10 -8.77
C LYS A 512 -8.51 -26.71 -8.76
N MET A 513 -8.12 -25.88 -9.72
CA MET A 513 -8.66 -24.55 -9.92
C MET A 513 -8.92 -24.33 -11.41
N LYS A 514 -10.05 -23.64 -11.72
CA LYS A 514 -10.35 -23.14 -13.07
C LYS A 514 -9.98 -21.67 -13.14
N THR A 515 -9.33 -21.25 -14.21
CA THR A 515 -8.86 -19.86 -14.43
C THR A 515 -9.62 -19.18 -15.57
N ASP A 516 -10.53 -19.88 -16.23
CA ASP A 516 -11.34 -19.41 -17.35
C ASP A 516 -12.83 -19.29 -16.97
N GLY A 517 -13.59 -18.55 -17.76
CA GLY A 517 -15.01 -18.41 -17.61
C GLY A 517 -15.50 -17.01 -17.19
N THR A 518 -16.73 -16.92 -16.69
CA THR A 518 -17.31 -15.65 -16.21
C THR A 518 -16.69 -15.24 -14.87
N LYS A 519 -16.83 -13.92 -14.52
CA LYS A 519 -16.44 -13.37 -13.21
C LYS A 519 -16.93 -14.25 -12.04
N GLY A 520 -18.21 -14.66 -12.07
CA GLY A 520 -18.79 -15.53 -11.04
C GLY A 520 -18.23 -16.95 -11.02
N ALA A 521 -17.87 -17.53 -12.18
CA ALA A 521 -17.26 -18.85 -12.25
C ALA A 521 -15.84 -18.83 -11.65
N LEU A 522 -15.08 -17.78 -11.93
CA LEU A 522 -13.76 -17.57 -11.38
C LEU A 522 -13.79 -17.38 -9.85
N ALA A 523 -14.69 -16.51 -9.36
CA ALA A 523 -14.88 -16.28 -7.93
C ALA A 523 -15.28 -17.58 -7.20
N LYS A 524 -16.18 -18.36 -7.80
CA LYS A 524 -16.56 -19.68 -7.26
C LYS A 524 -15.40 -20.66 -7.20
N SER A 525 -14.54 -20.67 -8.24
CA SER A 525 -13.34 -21.52 -8.29
C SER A 525 -12.36 -21.14 -7.19
N LEU A 526 -12.12 -19.84 -6.98
CA LEU A 526 -11.29 -19.32 -5.89
C LEU A 526 -11.86 -19.68 -4.52
N ASN A 527 -13.15 -19.46 -4.28
CA ASN A 527 -13.80 -19.82 -3.02
C ASN A 527 -13.73 -21.32 -2.72
N THR A 528 -13.91 -22.17 -3.74
CA THR A 528 -13.76 -23.62 -3.61
C THR A 528 -12.34 -23.99 -3.19
N LEU A 529 -11.33 -23.34 -3.78
CA LEU A 529 -9.93 -23.53 -3.40
C LEU A 529 -9.69 -23.11 -1.95
N MET A 530 -10.16 -21.90 -1.55
CA MET A 530 -9.99 -21.38 -0.19
C MET A 530 -10.63 -22.31 0.85
N SER A 531 -11.86 -22.79 0.60
CA SER A 531 -12.54 -23.74 1.49
C SER A 531 -11.83 -25.10 1.54
N ALA A 532 -11.24 -25.57 0.43
CA ALA A 532 -10.54 -26.84 0.38
C ALA A 532 -9.22 -26.84 1.16
N CYS A 533 -8.57 -25.68 1.31
CA CYS A 533 -7.32 -25.54 2.06
C CYS A 533 -7.54 -25.03 3.51
N GLU A 534 -8.78 -24.74 3.91
CA GLU A 534 -9.10 -24.22 5.25
C GLU A 534 -8.66 -25.21 6.35
N GLY A 535 -7.95 -24.70 7.38
CA GLY A 535 -7.40 -25.47 8.48
C GLY A 535 -6.19 -26.34 8.13
N LYS A 536 -5.71 -26.30 6.89
CA LYS A 536 -4.53 -27.06 6.47
C LYS A 536 -3.27 -26.19 6.52
N ARG A 537 -2.13 -26.85 6.60
CA ARG A 537 -0.81 -26.22 6.71
C ARG A 537 -0.50 -25.24 5.58
N GLU A 538 -0.91 -25.57 4.36
CA GLU A 538 -0.70 -24.75 3.17
C GLU A 538 -1.69 -23.59 2.99
N GLN A 539 -2.66 -23.41 3.89
CA GLN A 539 -3.71 -22.38 3.78
C GLN A 539 -3.15 -20.99 3.59
N ASN A 540 -2.28 -20.52 4.50
CA ASN A 540 -1.71 -19.18 4.46
C ASN A 540 -0.90 -18.93 3.18
N LEU A 541 -0.18 -19.94 2.73
CA LEU A 541 0.62 -19.88 1.52
C LEU A 541 -0.27 -19.74 0.27
N ILE A 542 -1.30 -20.59 0.15
CA ILE A 542 -2.24 -20.56 -0.99
C ILE A 542 -2.97 -19.20 -1.00
N GLN A 543 -3.43 -18.72 0.14
CA GLN A 543 -4.07 -17.40 0.28
C GLN A 543 -3.12 -16.26 -0.13
N THR A 544 -1.85 -16.34 0.25
CA THR A 544 -0.84 -15.34 -0.11
C THR A 544 -0.62 -15.28 -1.62
N VAL A 545 -0.46 -16.44 -2.27
CA VAL A 545 -0.26 -16.50 -3.74
C VAL A 545 -1.54 -16.06 -4.47
N ALA A 546 -2.72 -16.44 -3.96
CA ALA A 546 -4.00 -16.03 -4.53
C ALA A 546 -4.18 -14.50 -4.46
N LEU A 547 -3.83 -13.87 -3.33
CA LEU A 547 -3.88 -12.42 -3.19
C LEU A 547 -2.92 -11.68 -4.12
N ARG A 548 -1.74 -12.25 -4.40
CA ARG A 548 -0.80 -11.67 -5.38
C ARG A 548 -1.34 -11.69 -6.81
N ALA A 549 -2.30 -12.58 -7.10
CA ALA A 549 -2.99 -12.63 -8.38
C ALA A 549 -4.14 -11.61 -8.49
N MET A 550 -4.65 -11.11 -7.36
CA MET A 550 -5.68 -10.07 -7.34
C MET A 550 -5.10 -8.72 -7.75
N MET A 551 -5.92 -7.95 -8.47
CA MET A 551 -5.64 -6.53 -8.70
C MET A 551 -5.86 -5.74 -7.41
N LYS A 552 -5.27 -4.55 -7.31
CA LYS A 552 -5.54 -3.65 -6.19
C LYS A 552 -6.83 -2.87 -6.47
N ALA A 553 -7.66 -2.73 -5.45
CA ALA A 553 -8.79 -1.80 -5.52
C ALA A 553 -8.29 -0.35 -5.54
N LYS A 554 -8.96 0.52 -6.29
CA LYS A 554 -8.64 1.95 -6.40
C LYS A 554 -9.90 2.79 -6.48
N TYR A 555 -9.75 4.09 -6.30
CA TYR A 555 -10.83 5.04 -6.58
C TYR A 555 -10.77 5.48 -8.04
N SER A 556 -11.92 5.63 -8.68
CA SER A 556 -12.05 6.18 -10.03
C SER A 556 -13.50 6.61 -10.27
N ILE A 557 -13.72 7.60 -11.12
CA ILE A 557 -15.08 7.94 -11.62
C ILE A 557 -15.58 6.95 -12.67
N HIS A 558 -14.73 6.07 -13.16
CA HIS A 558 -15.07 5.04 -14.14
C HIS A 558 -15.44 3.74 -13.42
N ASN A 559 -16.75 3.46 -13.36
CA ASN A 559 -17.23 2.24 -12.73
C ASN A 559 -16.94 1.00 -13.59
N ILE A 560 -16.18 0.05 -13.04
CA ILE A 560 -15.94 -1.29 -13.61
C ILE A 560 -16.46 -2.40 -12.69
N GLY A 561 -17.12 -2.01 -11.58
CA GLY A 561 -17.53 -2.91 -10.50
C GLY A 561 -16.42 -3.27 -9.53
N HIS A 562 -16.73 -4.13 -8.59
CA HIS A 562 -15.78 -4.60 -7.57
C HIS A 562 -15.73 -6.13 -7.53
N PHE A 563 -14.74 -6.73 -8.17
CA PHE A 563 -14.62 -8.19 -8.32
C PHE A 563 -14.68 -8.92 -6.98
N GLY A 564 -13.86 -8.54 -6.01
CA GLY A 564 -13.78 -9.24 -4.73
C GLY A 564 -15.07 -9.24 -3.92
N LEU A 565 -15.92 -8.19 -4.05
CA LEU A 565 -17.22 -8.06 -3.38
C LEU A 565 -18.41 -8.58 -4.21
N ALA A 566 -18.19 -8.87 -5.48
CA ALA A 566 -19.24 -9.21 -6.46
C ALA A 566 -20.31 -8.11 -6.59
N PHE A 567 -19.89 -6.85 -6.57
CA PHE A 567 -20.77 -5.70 -6.74
C PHE A 567 -20.56 -5.03 -8.10
N ASP A 568 -21.67 -4.73 -8.82
CA ASP A 568 -21.61 -3.97 -10.07
C ASP A 568 -21.38 -2.47 -9.82
N TYR A 569 -21.84 -1.97 -8.67
CA TYR A 569 -21.67 -0.59 -8.21
C TYR A 569 -21.19 -0.61 -6.78
N TYR A 570 -20.10 0.09 -6.50
CA TYR A 570 -19.57 0.21 -5.15
C TYR A 570 -18.80 1.53 -4.98
N THR A 571 -19.05 2.21 -3.88
CA THR A 571 -18.32 3.41 -3.46
C THR A 571 -17.97 3.31 -1.99
N HIS A 572 -17.19 4.23 -1.50
CA HIS A 572 -17.01 4.46 -0.08
C HIS A 572 -17.82 5.68 0.34
N PHE A 573 -18.66 5.51 1.36
CA PHE A 573 -19.54 6.53 1.94
C PHE A 573 -19.45 6.54 3.47
N THR A 574 -19.01 5.44 4.07
CA THR A 574 -19.22 5.12 5.48
C THR A 574 -18.10 5.54 6.43
N SER A 575 -17.04 6.22 5.93
CA SER A 575 -15.93 6.65 6.81
C SER A 575 -15.33 8.01 6.40
N PRO A 576 -16.10 9.11 6.42
CA PRO A 576 -15.63 10.43 5.96
C PRO A 576 -14.66 11.12 6.95
N ILE A 577 -14.58 10.68 8.21
CA ILE A 577 -13.62 11.22 9.17
C ILE A 577 -12.19 10.82 8.75
N ARG A 578 -12.03 9.61 8.20
CA ARG A 578 -10.71 9.03 7.91
C ARG A 578 -10.42 8.79 6.43
N ARG A 579 -11.37 9.03 5.51
CA ARG A 579 -11.18 8.88 4.06
C ARG A 579 -11.80 10.04 3.31
N TYR A 580 -11.00 10.74 2.52
CA TYR A 580 -11.47 11.88 1.72
C TYR A 580 -12.47 11.50 0.61
N PRO A 581 -12.35 10.34 -0.08
CA PRO A 581 -13.35 9.91 -1.04
C PRO A 581 -14.77 9.84 -0.49
N ASP A 582 -14.95 9.45 0.76
CA ASP A 582 -16.25 9.41 1.42
C ASP A 582 -16.83 10.82 1.56
N THR A 583 -16.00 11.79 1.94
CA THR A 583 -16.40 13.21 2.01
C THR A 583 -16.80 13.75 0.64
N MET A 584 -16.07 13.37 -0.42
CA MET A 584 -16.45 13.71 -1.81
C MET A 584 -17.83 13.14 -2.17
N VAL A 585 -18.09 11.88 -1.83
CA VAL A 585 -19.36 11.22 -2.08
C VAL A 585 -20.49 11.90 -1.31
N HIS A 586 -20.32 12.25 -0.04
CA HIS A 586 -21.30 12.99 0.75
C HIS A 586 -21.70 14.31 0.06
N ARG A 587 -20.73 15.12 -0.35
CA ARG A 587 -20.96 16.38 -1.05
C ARG A 587 -21.71 16.19 -2.37
N LEU A 588 -21.32 15.18 -3.16
CA LEU A 588 -21.95 14.91 -4.45
C LEU A 588 -23.38 14.41 -4.29
N ILE A 589 -23.67 13.52 -3.34
CA ILE A 589 -25.03 13.06 -3.07
C ILE A 589 -25.91 14.24 -2.66
N THR A 590 -25.47 15.07 -1.70
CA THR A 590 -26.20 16.28 -1.27
C THR A 590 -26.49 17.20 -2.47
N ARG A 591 -25.48 17.49 -3.29
CA ARG A 591 -25.61 18.30 -4.50
C ARG A 591 -26.65 17.72 -5.47
N TYR A 592 -26.66 16.41 -5.66
CA TYR A 592 -27.56 15.76 -6.61
C TYR A 592 -28.99 15.65 -6.11
N GLN A 593 -29.20 15.48 -4.82
CA GLN A 593 -30.52 15.54 -4.18
C GLN A 593 -31.15 16.92 -4.29
N GLN A 594 -30.34 17.98 -4.24
CA GLN A 594 -30.77 19.37 -4.46
C GLN A 594 -30.96 19.73 -5.96
N GLY A 595 -30.88 18.76 -6.85
CA GLY A 595 -31.08 18.98 -8.30
C GLY A 595 -29.85 19.52 -9.04
N GLY A 596 -28.67 19.54 -8.39
CA GLY A 596 -27.42 20.02 -8.98
C GLY A 596 -26.96 19.22 -10.21
N ARG A 597 -26.23 19.91 -11.10
CA ARG A 597 -25.60 19.28 -12.28
C ARG A 597 -24.49 18.35 -11.92
N SER A 598 -24.15 17.40 -12.82
CA SER A 598 -22.98 16.53 -12.69
C SER A 598 -21.72 17.36 -12.44
N ALA A 599 -20.89 16.90 -11.53
CA ALA A 599 -19.60 17.54 -11.21
C ALA A 599 -18.57 17.33 -12.35
N ASN A 600 -17.50 18.12 -12.35
CA ASN A 600 -16.41 18.01 -13.31
C ASN A 600 -15.71 16.65 -13.16
N LYS A 601 -15.62 15.90 -14.25
CA LYS A 601 -15.09 14.55 -14.26
C LYS A 601 -13.58 14.53 -14.06
N GLU A 602 -12.89 15.36 -14.78
CA GLU A 602 -11.43 15.43 -14.78
C GLU A 602 -10.92 15.74 -13.37
N HIS A 603 -11.51 16.75 -12.73
CA HIS A 603 -11.16 17.13 -11.36
C HIS A 603 -11.40 15.99 -10.34
N TYR A 604 -12.54 15.30 -10.44
CA TYR A 604 -12.82 14.20 -9.51
C TYR A 604 -11.99 12.93 -9.80
N GLU A 605 -11.55 12.71 -11.06
CA GLU A 605 -10.60 11.64 -11.37
C GLU A 605 -9.23 11.93 -10.76
N GLU A 606 -8.72 13.16 -10.89
CA GLU A 606 -7.47 13.60 -10.23
C GLU A 606 -7.51 13.38 -8.71
N LEU A 607 -8.63 13.72 -8.06
CA LEU A 607 -8.81 13.46 -6.62
C LEU A 607 -8.88 11.97 -6.28
N CYS A 608 -9.48 11.15 -7.15
CA CYS A 608 -9.53 9.69 -7.00
C CYS A 608 -8.14 9.06 -7.14
N GLU A 609 -7.37 9.48 -8.13
CA GLU A 609 -5.98 9.03 -8.34
C GLU A 609 -5.12 9.39 -7.14
N HIS A 610 -5.13 10.66 -6.71
CA HIS A 610 -4.42 11.12 -5.53
C HIS A 610 -4.81 10.33 -4.26
N SER A 611 -6.11 10.11 -4.04
CA SER A 611 -6.59 9.34 -2.89
C SER A 611 -6.11 7.88 -2.91
N SER A 612 -6.04 7.27 -4.10
CA SER A 612 -5.55 5.90 -4.27
C SER A 612 -4.03 5.80 -4.02
N GLU A 613 -3.28 6.80 -4.45
CA GLU A 613 -1.84 6.90 -4.21
C GLU A 613 -1.55 7.07 -2.72
N MET A 614 -2.24 8.01 -2.06
CA MET A 614 -2.06 8.28 -0.64
C MET A 614 -2.47 7.08 0.25
N GLU A 615 -3.52 6.35 -0.12
CA GLU A 615 -3.88 5.09 0.54
C GLU A 615 -2.75 4.07 0.46
N GLN A 616 -2.12 3.93 -0.72
CA GLN A 616 -0.99 3.01 -0.89
C GLN A 616 0.25 3.45 -0.10
N VAL A 617 0.51 4.74 -0.05
CA VAL A 617 1.63 5.31 0.72
C VAL A 617 1.38 5.11 2.22
N ALA A 618 0.16 5.37 2.71
CA ALA A 618 -0.24 5.14 4.10
C ALA A 618 -0.10 3.65 4.49
N ALA A 619 -0.59 2.73 3.66
CA ALA A 619 -0.46 1.29 3.89
C ALA A 619 1.00 0.81 3.90
N ASN A 620 1.88 1.44 3.12
CA ASN A 620 3.31 1.13 3.17
C ASN A 620 3.94 1.60 4.48
N ALA A 621 3.59 2.80 4.96
CA ALA A 621 4.07 3.33 6.24
C ALA A 621 3.58 2.48 7.44
N GLU A 622 2.31 2.07 7.43
CA GLU A 622 1.75 1.13 8.41
C GLU A 622 2.55 -0.18 8.44
N ARG A 623 2.76 -0.78 7.28
CA ARG A 623 3.54 -2.03 7.14
C ARG A 623 4.97 -1.88 7.63
N ASP A 624 5.61 -0.75 7.36
CA ASP A 624 6.96 -0.45 7.84
C ASP A 624 6.99 -0.25 9.37
N SER A 625 5.93 0.31 9.97
CA SER A 625 5.82 0.43 11.43
C SER A 625 5.65 -0.94 12.11
N ILE A 626 4.85 -1.83 11.52
CA ILE A 626 4.71 -3.22 11.96
C ILE A 626 6.06 -3.95 11.86
N LYS A 627 6.76 -3.79 10.73
CA LYS A 627 8.10 -4.35 10.53
C LYS A 627 9.10 -3.84 11.57
N TYR A 628 9.11 -2.54 11.84
CA TYR A 628 9.98 -1.95 12.86
C TYR A 628 9.71 -2.58 14.22
N LYS A 629 8.43 -2.69 14.62
CA LYS A 629 8.03 -3.30 15.89
C LYS A 629 8.33 -4.79 15.97
N ALA A 630 8.22 -5.52 14.87
CA ALA A 630 8.60 -6.93 14.80
C ALA A 630 10.12 -7.11 15.02
N VAL A 631 10.93 -6.26 14.38
CA VAL A 631 12.40 -6.30 14.59
C VAL A 631 12.77 -5.88 16.01
N GLU A 632 12.11 -4.86 16.58
CA GLU A 632 12.31 -4.44 17.97
C GLU A 632 11.93 -5.56 18.95
N PHE A 633 10.79 -6.22 18.76
CA PHE A 633 10.35 -7.37 19.55
C PHE A 633 11.34 -8.55 19.49
N MET A 634 11.86 -8.83 18.32
CA MET A 634 12.81 -9.92 18.09
C MET A 634 14.24 -9.58 18.50
N SER A 635 14.59 -8.31 18.68
CA SER A 635 15.94 -7.88 19.09
C SER A 635 16.35 -8.44 20.46
N GLU A 636 15.39 -8.63 21.37
CA GLU A 636 15.60 -9.24 22.68
C GLU A 636 15.64 -10.77 22.63
N ARG A 637 15.42 -11.37 21.48
CA ARG A 637 15.29 -12.81 21.23
C ARG A 637 16.37 -13.34 20.29
N VAL A 638 17.41 -12.55 20.06
CA VAL A 638 18.58 -12.97 19.28
C VAL A 638 19.22 -14.18 19.94
N GLY A 639 19.52 -15.20 19.15
CA GLY A 639 20.04 -16.50 19.62
C GLY A 639 19.00 -17.57 19.88
N ASN A 640 17.73 -17.21 19.97
CA ASN A 640 16.63 -18.18 20.14
C ASN A 640 16.34 -18.94 18.84
N VAL A 641 15.88 -20.17 19.00
CA VAL A 641 15.50 -21.08 17.90
C VAL A 641 13.99 -21.19 17.86
N TYR A 642 13.43 -21.14 16.64
CA TYR A 642 11.99 -21.21 16.38
C TYR A 642 11.69 -22.18 15.24
N ASP A 643 10.50 -22.77 15.30
CA ASP A 643 9.89 -23.42 14.15
C ASP A 643 9.29 -22.34 13.24
N ALA A 644 9.49 -22.50 11.95
CA ALA A 644 9.11 -21.53 10.94
C ALA A 644 8.71 -22.23 9.64
N HIS A 645 8.20 -21.48 8.70
CA HIS A 645 7.98 -21.94 7.33
C HIS A 645 8.56 -20.95 6.33
N ILE A 646 8.86 -21.41 5.13
CA ILE A 646 9.38 -20.58 4.05
C ILE A 646 8.25 -19.73 3.49
N SER A 647 8.28 -18.41 3.70
CA SER A 647 7.28 -17.43 3.25
C SER A 647 7.63 -16.80 1.90
N GLY A 648 8.91 -16.83 1.51
CA GLY A 648 9.38 -16.25 0.26
C GLY A 648 10.72 -16.81 -0.19
N ILE A 649 10.96 -16.80 -1.51
CA ILE A 649 12.22 -17.28 -2.09
C ILE A 649 12.71 -16.27 -3.12
N GLN A 650 13.99 -15.92 -3.01
CA GLN A 650 14.68 -14.98 -3.90
C GLN A 650 16.05 -15.53 -4.29
N SER A 651 16.66 -14.97 -5.32
CA SER A 651 18.00 -15.36 -5.77
C SER A 651 19.11 -15.15 -4.73
N TYR A 652 18.84 -14.37 -3.68
CA TYR A 652 19.81 -14.05 -2.63
C TYR A 652 19.52 -14.72 -1.27
N GLY A 653 18.44 -15.49 -1.16
CA GLY A 653 18.08 -16.23 0.06
C GLY A 653 16.60 -16.58 0.18
N ILE A 654 16.24 -17.15 1.30
CA ILE A 654 14.89 -17.55 1.66
C ILE A 654 14.36 -16.68 2.80
N TYR A 655 13.12 -16.21 2.66
CA TYR A 655 12.37 -15.59 3.75
C TYR A 655 11.65 -16.67 4.54
N CYS A 656 11.81 -16.61 5.86
CA CYS A 656 11.16 -17.53 6.78
C CYS A 656 10.27 -16.75 7.73
N GLU A 657 9.06 -17.24 7.94
CA GLU A 657 8.10 -16.68 8.88
C GLU A 657 7.98 -17.63 10.07
N ILE A 658 8.18 -17.11 11.28
CA ILE A 658 8.11 -17.87 12.54
C ILE A 658 6.64 -18.25 12.80
N ASP A 659 6.36 -19.52 13.08
CA ASP A 659 5.00 -20.03 13.28
C ASP A 659 4.31 -19.44 14.53
N GLU A 660 5.08 -19.12 15.57
CA GLU A 660 4.55 -18.60 16.85
C GLU A 660 4.13 -17.14 16.80
N ASN A 661 4.83 -16.31 16.04
CA ASN A 661 4.68 -14.85 16.12
C ASN A 661 4.67 -14.15 14.74
N HIS A 662 4.72 -14.89 13.65
CA HIS A 662 4.73 -14.43 12.24
C HIS A 662 5.77 -13.34 11.91
N CYS A 663 6.82 -13.21 12.75
CA CYS A 663 7.94 -12.37 12.40
C CYS A 663 8.72 -13.00 11.26
N GLU A 664 8.87 -12.24 10.16
CA GLU A 664 9.57 -12.68 8.97
C GLU A 664 11.03 -12.21 8.98
N GLY A 665 11.95 -13.10 8.64
CA GLY A 665 13.37 -12.80 8.48
C GLY A 665 13.99 -13.50 7.28
N LEU A 666 15.21 -13.08 6.92
CA LEU A 666 15.96 -13.60 5.79
C LEU A 666 17.01 -14.60 6.24
N VAL A 667 17.04 -15.79 5.66
CA VAL A 667 18.23 -16.67 5.64
C VAL A 667 18.95 -16.39 4.33
N PRO A 668 20.12 -15.74 4.36
CA PRO A 668 20.88 -15.45 3.14
C PRO A 668 21.33 -16.72 2.43
N MET A 669 21.43 -16.69 1.11
CA MET A 669 21.91 -17.83 0.29
C MET A 669 23.28 -18.36 0.75
N ARG A 670 24.16 -17.49 1.23
CA ARG A 670 25.50 -17.83 1.72
C ARG A 670 25.49 -18.65 3.01
N ASP A 671 24.38 -18.59 3.75
CA ASP A 671 24.21 -19.27 5.05
C ASP A 671 23.46 -20.61 4.90
N LEU A 672 23.20 -21.03 3.64
CA LEU A 672 22.76 -22.37 3.28
C LEU A 672 23.97 -23.24 2.97
N ASP A 673 24.54 -23.83 4.02
CA ASP A 673 25.88 -24.47 3.96
C ASP A 673 25.87 -25.90 3.39
N ASP A 674 24.69 -26.51 3.21
CA ASP A 674 24.53 -27.90 2.82
C ASP A 674 24.74 -28.16 1.33
N ASP A 675 24.51 -27.16 0.45
CA ASP A 675 24.71 -27.25 -0.99
C ASP A 675 24.87 -25.88 -1.67
N TYR A 676 25.17 -25.86 -2.97
CA TYR A 676 25.06 -24.67 -3.83
C TYR A 676 23.69 -24.66 -4.50
N TYR A 677 22.94 -23.60 -4.30
CA TYR A 677 21.54 -23.50 -4.74
C TYR A 677 21.38 -22.62 -5.97
N ASP A 678 20.56 -23.10 -6.91
CA ASP A 678 20.06 -22.34 -8.05
C ASP A 678 18.59 -21.92 -7.78
N PHE A 679 18.27 -20.69 -8.12
CA PHE A 679 16.90 -20.17 -7.97
C PHE A 679 16.08 -20.54 -9.22
N ASP A 680 15.03 -21.30 -9.01
CA ASP A 680 14.01 -21.61 -10.01
C ASP A 680 12.81 -20.67 -9.82
N GLU A 681 12.78 -19.59 -10.60
CA GLU A 681 11.73 -18.56 -10.54
C GLU A 681 10.34 -19.11 -10.88
N ARG A 682 10.26 -20.10 -11.82
CA ARG A 682 8.98 -20.68 -12.24
C ARG A 682 8.34 -21.55 -11.16
N ASN A 683 9.16 -22.24 -10.39
CA ASN A 683 8.71 -23.15 -9.36
C ASN A 683 8.75 -22.55 -7.96
N TYR A 684 9.19 -21.29 -7.80
CA TYR A 684 9.39 -20.65 -6.50
C TYR A 684 10.18 -21.53 -5.54
N CYS A 685 11.33 -22.05 -5.98
CA CYS A 685 12.16 -22.93 -5.18
C CYS A 685 13.65 -22.68 -5.39
N LEU A 686 14.46 -23.07 -4.40
CA LEU A 686 15.90 -23.26 -4.54
C LEU A 686 16.18 -24.74 -4.75
N VAL A 687 17.02 -25.05 -5.72
CA VAL A 687 17.41 -26.42 -6.05
C VAL A 687 18.92 -26.58 -5.85
N GLY A 688 19.32 -27.48 -4.96
CA GLY A 688 20.70 -27.81 -4.71
C GLY A 688 21.37 -28.52 -5.90
N ARG A 689 22.59 -28.13 -6.20
CA ARG A 689 23.37 -28.67 -7.35
C ARG A 689 23.90 -30.07 -7.13
N ARG A 690 24.28 -30.40 -5.86
CA ARG A 690 24.93 -31.65 -5.51
C ARG A 690 23.94 -32.70 -4.99
N HIS A 691 23.15 -32.30 -3.99
CA HIS A 691 22.26 -33.20 -3.28
C HIS A 691 20.82 -33.15 -3.80
N HIS A 692 20.50 -32.22 -4.72
CA HIS A 692 19.17 -31.98 -5.27
C HIS A 692 18.10 -31.68 -4.18
N ASN A 693 18.54 -31.27 -2.99
CA ASN A 693 17.66 -30.77 -1.95
C ASN A 693 16.89 -29.57 -2.47
N LYS A 694 15.63 -29.44 -2.05
CA LYS A 694 14.79 -28.33 -2.49
C LYS A 694 14.26 -27.60 -1.28
N TYR A 695 14.36 -26.26 -1.33
CA TYR A 695 13.61 -25.38 -0.46
C TYR A 695 12.45 -24.80 -1.27
N GLN A 696 11.22 -25.03 -0.82
CA GLN A 696 10.00 -24.59 -1.51
C GLN A 696 9.18 -23.70 -0.58
N LEU A 697 8.32 -22.85 -1.16
CA LEU A 697 7.36 -22.07 -0.38
C LEU A 697 6.49 -23.01 0.47
N GLY A 698 6.35 -22.69 1.76
CA GLY A 698 5.57 -23.43 2.72
C GLY A 698 6.30 -24.60 3.38
N ASP A 699 7.54 -24.89 2.98
CA ASP A 699 8.31 -25.94 3.66
C ASP A 699 8.58 -25.54 5.12
N PRO A 700 8.45 -26.49 6.07
CA PRO A 700 8.84 -26.26 7.45
C PRO A 700 10.35 -26.14 7.55
N ILE A 701 10.79 -25.25 8.40
CA ILE A 701 12.20 -25.02 8.62
C ILE A 701 12.44 -24.61 10.07
N ARG A 702 13.56 -25.02 10.64
CA ARG A 702 14.00 -24.53 11.94
C ARG A 702 15.03 -23.43 11.74
N ILE A 703 14.79 -22.30 12.37
CA ILE A 703 15.65 -21.14 12.25
C ILE A 703 16.15 -20.67 13.62
N LYS A 704 17.30 -20.04 13.62
CA LYS A 704 17.85 -19.30 14.74
C LYS A 704 17.91 -17.82 14.39
N VAL A 705 17.48 -16.96 15.29
CA VAL A 705 17.57 -15.52 15.10
C VAL A 705 19.04 -15.11 15.20
N ALA A 706 19.65 -14.73 14.09
CA ALA A 706 21.07 -14.39 14.02
C ALA A 706 21.31 -12.91 14.37
N SER A 707 20.50 -12.00 13.79
CA SER A 707 20.59 -10.57 14.07
C SER A 707 19.25 -9.85 13.88
N ALA A 708 19.11 -8.70 14.56
CA ALA A 708 18.00 -7.79 14.41
C ALA A 708 18.54 -6.38 14.16
N ASN A 709 18.29 -5.84 12.97
CA ASN A 709 18.75 -4.52 12.56
C ASN A 709 17.57 -3.54 12.47
N LEU A 710 17.42 -2.70 13.48
CA LEU A 710 16.34 -1.71 13.57
C LEU A 710 16.40 -0.65 12.47
N GLU A 711 17.61 -0.18 12.10
CA GLU A 711 17.77 0.84 11.06
C GLU A 711 17.29 0.33 9.69
N LYS A 712 17.60 -0.93 9.37
CA LYS A 712 17.19 -1.56 8.12
C LYS A 712 15.82 -2.23 8.21
N LYS A 713 15.21 -2.28 9.39
CA LYS A 713 13.98 -3.01 9.68
C LYS A 713 14.07 -4.46 9.19
N GLN A 714 15.17 -5.15 9.51
CA GLN A 714 15.51 -6.46 8.97
C GLN A 714 15.90 -7.43 10.08
N LEU A 715 15.37 -8.65 9.98
CA LEU A 715 15.77 -9.80 10.76
C LEU A 715 16.59 -10.73 9.88
N ASP A 716 17.76 -11.14 10.34
CA ASP A 716 18.53 -12.18 9.69
C ASP A 716 18.44 -13.45 10.53
N PHE A 717 18.20 -14.55 9.84
CA PHE A 717 18.12 -15.88 10.42
C PHE A 717 19.22 -16.78 9.87
N THR A 718 19.56 -17.82 10.61
CA THR A 718 20.36 -18.95 10.15
C THR A 718 19.59 -20.24 10.35
N LEU A 719 19.95 -21.28 9.61
CA LEU A 719 19.37 -22.60 9.84
C LEU A 719 19.80 -23.09 11.22
N ALA A 720 18.84 -23.59 11.99
CA ALA A 720 19.14 -24.38 13.18
C ALA A 720 19.23 -25.84 12.73
N GLY A 721 20.43 -26.44 12.84
CA GLY A 721 20.60 -27.85 12.52
C GLY A 721 19.61 -28.72 13.29
N ASP A 722 19.26 -29.87 12.73
CA ASP A 722 18.50 -30.90 13.44
C ASP A 722 19.22 -31.24 14.74
N LEU A 723 18.50 -31.25 15.87
CA LEU A 723 18.95 -31.72 17.16
C LEU A 723 19.13 -33.23 17.13
#